data_f2ca7032347ca72e8e5db3a1b8c37242
#
_entry.id   f2ca7032347ca72e8e5db3a1b8c37242
#
_cell.length_a   1.000
_cell.length_b   1.000
_cell.length_c   1.000
_cell.angle_alpha   90.00
_cell.angle_beta   90.00
_cell.angle_gamma   90.00
#
_symmetry.space_group_name_H-M   'P 1'
#
loop_
_entity.id
_entity.type
_entity.pdbx_description
1 polymer ?
#
loop_
_entity_poly.entity_id
_entity_poly.type
_entity_poly.pdbx_seq_one_letter_code
_entity_poly.pdbx_strand_id
1 'polypeptide(L)'
;MNAQTPDIEARLGHWYDHIDAIFLKRLSAEAGLLPASTAKTVHGDYAHAWVRDNVYSILGAWGLACAYKRLDPGSERTSLLEANVVRLMRGLLSAMMGQADKVERFKYTQDPLDGLHAKYDAATGKPVVGDAHWGHLQIDATSLFLLFLAQMTAGGLTIVETADEVDFVQNLVHYIGPAYRIADYGIWERGRKSNDGVVEINASSVGIAKAALEAMDGLEFGCQARGPIRVPADDIARARETLQVLLPGESASKETDAALLAVVGWPAFAVDDKVMIAHTRGRILDRLAGRYGCKRFLRDGHQTTVEDEHRLHYHAGELSKFANIESEWPLFFTYLLVDAEMTGDQRGAGAWADRLEPLFQMRDGLPLLPELYYVEAEAVEAEAAAPGSQDRVANANLPLLWAQSLWALGAMLQEGLLSPEDIDPLGRRHHLNRTHQPEIAFAIVAEDEETAAKLQALGLLCDQMTHLGSDVIIRPAGDLVSVWTQIGTNARLRLTGRPDKRLGPLANAYVYETGGRHVLFSATLLEAHDHHIRYDAAARARRLRGDLRYVARHWRGQDSPVFILCVDATAMQGTGVDRLIDLLHEAQRGQVDFARTKLVRIDEVLRAQAKPKSITSLLPPEPGGVDHSSLPQPLDNGFGRSLDEAITSGDQAEVERTYEAAGRAGDWATARRGAAWLNRTDPRLQDSAKDIVVRLRRLDLGEGRVITRPVPEGDLVAMIEEGLNSKLHAVIAQEVLQALGLFSKSDSSAVRGMRTIRLTEIVGRLGQEEIGGMENLVAEPPSVLFDRVKAILLETPSVRAVVSPAPTFALTPSAQAIGSDWEQWRERLGVLTRVGSDFFARLWSLLHVCPGIVFGANNRLDAAVARSDLTAWEKDFALEIEVRLETIPDPAYRTFCLEALNVLANRHERDPDYRVDQDIILDDLIHDAVAWIWRNAGNGEPDWKQAGPVWAMARNANAQTMALALYASCEKYKATCEPAFC
;
A
#
# COMPACT_ATOMS: atom_id res chain seq x y z
N MET A 1 -16.23 -12.62 54.42
CA MET A 1 -17.11 -11.82 53.57
C MET A 1 -16.63 -10.40 53.71
N ASN A 2 -15.98 -9.90 52.65
CA ASN A 2 -15.17 -8.69 52.71
C ASN A 2 -16.04 -7.43 52.54
N ALA A 3 -15.70 -6.36 53.29
CA ALA A 3 -16.30 -5.03 53.18
C ALA A 3 -16.19 -4.34 51.81
N GLN A 4 -15.63 -5.02 50.79
CA GLN A 4 -15.45 -4.54 49.42
C GLN A 4 -16.67 -4.82 48.51
N THR A 5 -17.60 -5.74 48.87
CA THR A 5 -18.70 -6.15 47.99
C THR A 5 -19.73 -5.02 47.74
N PRO A 6 -20.15 -4.20 48.73
CA PRO A 6 -21.13 -3.13 48.51
C PRO A 6 -20.63 -1.99 47.60
N ASP A 7 -19.33 -1.75 47.57
CA ASP A 7 -18.72 -0.71 46.73
C ASP A 7 -18.71 -1.12 45.24
N ILE A 8 -18.37 -2.37 44.92
CA ILE A 8 -18.34 -2.87 43.54
C ILE A 8 -19.75 -2.88 42.94
N GLU A 9 -20.76 -3.32 43.66
CA GLU A 9 -22.14 -3.36 43.16
C GLU A 9 -22.67 -1.94 42.88
N ALA A 10 -22.37 -0.98 43.74
CA ALA A 10 -22.78 0.41 43.55
C ALA A 10 -22.09 1.04 42.30
N ARG A 11 -20.81 0.77 42.09
CA ARG A 11 -20.04 1.25 40.91
C ARG A 11 -20.52 0.62 39.61
N LEU A 12 -20.75 -0.70 39.59
CA LEU A 12 -21.34 -1.36 38.41
C LEU A 12 -22.74 -0.81 38.12
N GLY A 13 -23.54 -0.54 39.18
CA GLY A 13 -24.88 0.07 39.06
C GLY A 13 -24.79 1.47 38.44
N HIS A 14 -23.87 2.31 38.91
CA HIS A 14 -23.63 3.63 38.34
C HIS A 14 -23.31 3.56 36.84
N TRP A 15 -22.38 2.68 36.43
CA TRP A 15 -22.05 2.51 35.00
C TRP A 15 -23.23 1.93 34.22
N TYR A 16 -24.03 1.08 34.81
CA TYR A 16 -25.25 0.57 34.17
C TYR A 16 -26.23 1.71 33.85
N ASP A 17 -26.51 2.58 34.83
CA ASP A 17 -27.43 3.70 34.67
C ASP A 17 -26.90 4.67 33.60
N HIS A 18 -25.57 4.87 33.55
CA HIS A 18 -24.93 5.72 32.55
C HIS A 18 -25.04 5.11 31.14
N ILE A 19 -24.70 3.84 30.97
CA ILE A 19 -24.77 3.12 29.67
C ILE A 19 -26.21 3.01 29.20
N ASP A 20 -27.17 2.73 30.08
CA ASP A 20 -28.58 2.65 29.74
C ASP A 20 -29.11 4.01 29.24
N ALA A 21 -28.81 5.10 29.96
CA ALA A 21 -29.29 6.42 29.63
C ALA A 21 -28.76 6.94 28.28
N ILE A 22 -27.50 6.62 27.94
CA ILE A 22 -26.83 7.17 26.77
C ILE A 22 -26.95 6.25 25.55
N PHE A 23 -26.84 4.93 25.73
CA PHE A 23 -26.76 4.00 24.61
C PHE A 23 -28.02 3.12 24.48
N LEU A 24 -28.39 2.37 25.52
CA LEU A 24 -29.42 1.33 25.39
C LEU A 24 -30.77 1.92 25.03
N LYS A 25 -31.15 3.09 25.60
CA LYS A 25 -32.40 3.79 25.27
C LYS A 25 -32.45 4.35 23.84
N ARG A 26 -31.31 4.48 23.17
CA ARG A 26 -31.22 4.94 21.78
C ARG A 26 -31.14 3.80 20.77
N LEU A 27 -30.95 2.59 21.25
CA LEU A 27 -30.88 1.41 20.40
C LEU A 27 -32.22 1.16 19.72
N SER A 28 -32.24 1.14 18.39
CA SER A 28 -33.46 0.92 17.61
C SER A 28 -34.14 -0.42 17.97
N ALA A 29 -35.45 -0.37 18.12
CA ALA A 29 -36.23 -1.57 18.45
C ALA A 29 -36.26 -2.58 17.29
N GLU A 30 -36.27 -2.11 16.04
CA GLU A 30 -36.36 -2.96 14.85
C GLU A 30 -34.97 -3.37 14.31
N ALA A 31 -34.14 -2.40 13.97
CA ALA A 31 -32.83 -2.67 13.35
C ALA A 31 -31.71 -2.97 14.35
N GLY A 32 -31.89 -2.64 15.63
CA GLY A 32 -30.84 -2.80 16.64
C GLY A 32 -29.64 -1.86 16.46
N LEU A 33 -29.80 -0.76 15.73
CA LEU A 33 -28.73 0.18 15.41
C LEU A 33 -28.82 1.46 16.26
N LEU A 34 -27.69 2.14 16.39
CA LEU A 34 -27.53 3.42 17.10
C LEU A 34 -27.31 4.56 16.11
N PRO A 35 -27.86 5.76 16.36
CA PRO A 35 -27.44 6.97 15.67
C PRO A 35 -26.02 7.34 16.11
N ALA A 36 -25.24 8.03 15.25
CA ALA A 36 -23.91 8.51 15.61
C ALA A 36 -23.99 9.64 16.66
N SER A 37 -24.94 10.56 16.50
CA SER A 37 -25.27 11.68 17.39
C SER A 37 -26.67 12.20 17.07
N THR A 38 -26.96 13.46 17.42
CA THR A 38 -28.33 14.04 17.34
C THR A 38 -28.49 15.16 16.33
N ALA A 39 -27.39 15.74 15.82
CA ALA A 39 -27.48 16.90 14.94
C ALA A 39 -27.62 16.51 13.46
N LYS A 40 -28.09 17.48 12.68
CA LYS A 40 -28.06 17.41 11.22
C LYS A 40 -27.27 18.61 10.68
N THR A 41 -26.25 18.32 9.90
CA THR A 41 -25.32 19.32 9.36
C THR A 41 -25.14 19.13 7.86
N VAL A 42 -24.44 20.05 7.20
CA VAL A 42 -23.99 19.88 5.80
C VAL A 42 -23.13 18.63 5.59
N HIS A 43 -22.45 18.17 6.62
CA HIS A 43 -21.60 16.97 6.60
C HIS A 43 -22.39 15.66 6.72
N GLY A 44 -23.68 15.70 7.00
CA GLY A 44 -24.57 14.55 7.06
C GLY A 44 -25.64 14.63 8.14
N ASP A 45 -26.51 13.64 8.15
CA ASP A 45 -27.52 13.46 9.18
C ASP A 45 -26.99 12.48 10.23
N TYR A 46 -26.57 13.00 11.39
CA TYR A 46 -26.00 12.19 12.48
C TYR A 46 -27.00 11.24 13.15
N ALA A 47 -28.30 11.33 12.79
CA ALA A 47 -29.28 10.33 13.17
C ALA A 47 -29.14 9.02 12.38
N HIS A 48 -28.35 8.98 11.29
CA HIS A 48 -28.02 7.75 10.61
C HIS A 48 -27.09 6.87 11.46
N ALA A 49 -27.10 5.57 11.17
CA ALA A 49 -26.21 4.59 11.78
C ALA A 49 -24.99 4.36 10.90
N TRP A 50 -23.85 4.94 11.23
CA TRP A 50 -22.56 4.60 10.62
C TRP A 50 -22.06 3.26 11.15
N VAL A 51 -21.51 2.43 10.30
CA VAL A 51 -20.96 1.12 10.69
C VAL A 51 -19.88 1.29 11.74
N ARG A 52 -18.91 2.16 11.51
CA ARG A 52 -17.79 2.44 12.44
C ARG A 52 -18.29 2.94 13.79
N ASP A 53 -19.17 3.95 13.78
CA ASP A 53 -19.72 4.56 14.99
C ASP A 53 -20.52 3.55 15.81
N ASN A 54 -21.33 2.71 15.18
CA ASN A 54 -22.08 1.67 15.85
C ASN A 54 -21.18 0.66 16.56
N VAL A 55 -20.10 0.20 15.87
CA VAL A 55 -19.17 -0.76 16.48
C VAL A 55 -18.50 -0.15 17.71
N TYR A 56 -17.97 1.08 17.62
CA TYR A 56 -17.37 1.72 18.77
C TYR A 56 -18.37 2.04 19.88
N SER A 57 -19.56 2.50 19.53
CA SER A 57 -20.56 2.91 20.51
C SER A 57 -21.05 1.79 21.41
N ILE A 58 -21.13 0.55 20.88
CA ILE A 58 -21.60 -0.59 21.68
C ILE A 58 -20.52 -1.15 22.63
N LEU A 59 -19.24 -0.75 22.47
CA LEU A 59 -18.16 -1.29 23.27
C LEU A 59 -18.29 -0.95 24.76
N GLY A 60 -18.85 0.20 25.11
CA GLY A 60 -19.14 0.55 26.50
C GLY A 60 -20.09 -0.46 27.15
N ALA A 61 -21.15 -0.85 26.44
CA ALA A 61 -22.09 -1.88 26.91
C ALA A 61 -21.44 -3.27 26.96
N TRP A 62 -20.60 -3.62 25.97
CA TRP A 62 -19.85 -4.87 25.98
C TRP A 62 -18.84 -4.94 27.13
N GLY A 63 -18.06 -3.88 27.34
CA GLY A 63 -17.13 -3.80 28.48
C GLY A 63 -17.84 -3.94 29.82
N LEU A 64 -18.99 -3.26 29.98
CA LEU A 64 -19.80 -3.39 31.20
C LEU A 64 -20.36 -4.81 31.38
N ALA A 65 -20.79 -5.47 30.30
CA ALA A 65 -21.19 -6.87 30.34
C ALA A 65 -20.05 -7.78 30.84
N CYS A 66 -18.85 -7.57 30.34
CA CYS A 66 -17.63 -8.27 30.77
C CYS A 66 -17.33 -7.99 32.26
N ALA A 67 -17.46 -6.74 32.70
CA ALA A 67 -17.28 -6.36 34.10
C ALA A 67 -18.28 -7.05 35.03
N TYR A 68 -19.56 -7.07 34.70
CA TYR A 68 -20.59 -7.83 35.45
C TYR A 68 -20.26 -9.32 35.44
N LYS A 69 -19.97 -9.91 34.29
CA LYS A 69 -19.64 -11.35 34.17
C LYS A 69 -18.48 -11.77 35.08
N ARG A 70 -17.49 -10.89 35.25
CA ARG A 70 -16.32 -11.10 36.09
C ARG A 70 -16.59 -10.86 37.60
N LEU A 71 -17.28 -9.78 37.93
CA LEU A 71 -17.40 -9.28 39.29
C LEU A 71 -18.72 -9.65 39.96
N ASP A 72 -19.79 -9.85 39.18
CA ASP A 72 -21.11 -10.25 39.63
C ASP A 72 -21.76 -11.26 38.64
N PRO A 73 -21.21 -12.49 38.53
CA PRO A 73 -21.63 -13.47 37.53
C PRO A 73 -23.08 -13.94 37.64
N GLY A 74 -23.79 -13.65 38.75
CA GLY A 74 -25.20 -13.94 38.93
C GLY A 74 -26.18 -12.85 38.48
N SER A 75 -25.66 -11.71 37.99
CA SER A 75 -26.48 -10.57 37.63
C SER A 75 -27.29 -10.80 36.35
N GLU A 76 -28.60 -10.51 36.39
CA GLU A 76 -29.43 -10.49 35.17
C GLU A 76 -29.00 -9.42 34.19
N ARG A 77 -28.31 -8.35 34.66
CA ARG A 77 -27.76 -7.27 33.79
C ARG A 77 -26.73 -7.76 32.80
N THR A 78 -25.95 -8.81 33.14
CA THR A 78 -25.03 -9.45 32.21
C THR A 78 -25.75 -9.89 30.95
N SER A 79 -26.80 -10.73 31.09
CA SER A 79 -27.53 -11.24 29.91
C SER A 79 -28.25 -10.16 29.16
N LEU A 80 -28.74 -9.12 29.81
CA LEU A 80 -29.39 -7.98 29.16
C LEU A 80 -28.39 -7.15 28.33
N LEU A 81 -27.22 -6.87 28.86
CA LEU A 81 -26.14 -6.14 28.14
C LEU A 81 -25.63 -6.97 26.98
N GLU A 82 -25.30 -8.25 27.18
CA GLU A 82 -24.85 -9.14 26.09
C GLU A 82 -25.89 -9.24 24.97
N ALA A 83 -27.20 -9.34 25.31
CA ALA A 83 -28.28 -9.38 24.32
C ALA A 83 -28.36 -8.11 23.48
N ASN A 84 -28.13 -6.92 24.07
CA ASN A 84 -28.10 -5.66 23.33
C ASN A 84 -26.86 -5.55 22.43
N VAL A 85 -25.71 -6.01 22.89
CA VAL A 85 -24.48 -6.08 22.08
C VAL A 85 -24.68 -7.00 20.88
N VAL A 86 -25.18 -8.21 21.10
CA VAL A 86 -25.49 -9.17 20.02
C VAL A 86 -26.49 -8.57 19.05
N ARG A 87 -27.53 -7.91 19.53
CA ARG A 87 -28.58 -7.29 18.72
C ARG A 87 -28.01 -6.24 17.78
N LEU A 88 -27.13 -5.35 18.25
CA LEU A 88 -26.49 -4.34 17.41
C LEU A 88 -25.57 -4.98 16.36
N MET A 89 -24.71 -5.89 16.76
CA MET A 89 -23.78 -6.54 15.84
C MET A 89 -24.52 -7.35 14.77
N ARG A 90 -25.64 -8.02 15.14
CA ARG A 90 -26.53 -8.69 14.16
C ARG A 90 -27.27 -7.71 13.28
N GLY A 91 -27.66 -6.54 13.78
CA GLY A 91 -28.25 -5.44 13.01
C GLY A 91 -27.33 -4.97 11.90
N LEU A 92 -26.05 -4.74 12.22
CA LEU A 92 -25.02 -4.40 11.23
C LEU A 92 -24.79 -5.53 10.22
N LEU A 93 -24.69 -6.78 10.71
CA LEU A 93 -24.53 -7.95 9.85
C LEU A 93 -25.69 -8.05 8.84
N SER A 94 -26.93 -7.92 9.33
CA SER A 94 -28.13 -7.98 8.50
C SER A 94 -28.18 -6.85 7.46
N ALA A 95 -27.83 -5.63 7.85
CA ALA A 95 -27.79 -4.47 6.94
C ALA A 95 -26.76 -4.67 5.80
N MET A 96 -25.57 -5.18 6.12
CA MET A 96 -24.53 -5.50 5.13
C MET A 96 -24.93 -6.71 4.27
N MET A 97 -25.55 -7.75 4.84
CA MET A 97 -26.08 -8.89 4.07
C MET A 97 -27.16 -8.47 3.06
N GLY A 98 -27.95 -7.46 3.37
CA GLY A 98 -28.89 -6.84 2.43
C GLY A 98 -28.23 -6.26 1.17
N GLN A 99 -26.90 -6.08 1.19
CA GLN A 99 -26.08 -5.60 0.07
C GLN A 99 -25.04 -6.66 -0.40
N ALA A 100 -25.34 -7.95 -0.27
CA ALA A 100 -24.43 -9.03 -0.66
C ALA A 100 -24.00 -8.93 -2.13
N ASP A 101 -24.85 -8.41 -3.01
CA ASP A 101 -24.54 -8.14 -4.42
C ASP A 101 -23.41 -7.10 -4.60
N LYS A 102 -23.33 -6.07 -3.73
CA LYS A 102 -22.21 -5.12 -3.73
C LYS A 102 -20.90 -5.78 -3.28
N VAL A 103 -20.95 -6.61 -2.23
CA VAL A 103 -19.79 -7.39 -1.81
C VAL A 103 -19.28 -8.25 -2.97
N GLU A 104 -20.19 -8.93 -3.68
CA GLU A 104 -19.83 -9.76 -4.82
C GLU A 104 -19.18 -8.94 -5.93
N ARG A 105 -19.79 -7.84 -6.36
CA ARG A 105 -19.23 -6.99 -7.43
C ARG A 105 -17.88 -6.42 -7.05
N PHE A 106 -17.76 -5.84 -5.84
CA PHE A 106 -16.53 -5.18 -5.41
C PHE A 106 -15.32 -6.12 -5.37
N LYS A 107 -15.49 -7.38 -5.02
CA LYS A 107 -14.39 -8.36 -5.05
C LYS A 107 -13.68 -8.42 -6.40
N TYR A 108 -14.41 -8.17 -7.50
CA TYR A 108 -13.89 -8.21 -8.87
C TYR A 108 -13.52 -6.83 -9.41
N THR A 109 -14.39 -5.84 -9.25
CA THR A 109 -14.22 -4.51 -9.83
C THR A 109 -13.25 -3.65 -9.03
N GLN A 110 -13.28 -3.76 -7.70
CA GLN A 110 -12.59 -2.85 -6.77
C GLN A 110 -12.95 -1.36 -7.03
N ASP A 111 -14.10 -1.12 -7.67
CA ASP A 111 -14.63 0.22 -7.92
C ASP A 111 -15.22 0.80 -6.62
N PRO A 112 -14.89 2.05 -6.24
CA PRO A 112 -15.47 2.69 -5.06
C PRO A 112 -17.00 2.75 -5.05
N LEU A 113 -17.66 2.78 -6.21
CA LEU A 113 -19.13 2.79 -6.31
C LEU A 113 -19.77 1.43 -5.99
N ASP A 114 -19.01 0.35 -6.07
CA ASP A 114 -19.44 -0.99 -5.67
C ASP A 114 -19.17 -1.28 -4.19
N GLY A 115 -18.60 -0.32 -3.44
CA GLY A 115 -18.35 -0.45 -2.01
C GLY A 115 -19.64 -0.61 -1.19
N LEU A 116 -19.58 -1.37 -0.09
CA LEU A 116 -20.63 -1.44 0.90
C LEU A 116 -20.95 -0.03 1.43
N HIS A 117 -22.23 0.24 1.69
CA HIS A 117 -22.60 1.49 2.34
C HIS A 117 -21.98 1.58 3.74
N ALA A 118 -21.40 2.75 4.04
CA ALA A 118 -20.78 3.01 5.33
C ALA A 118 -21.81 3.41 6.40
N LYS A 119 -23.06 3.74 5.98
CA LYS A 119 -24.13 4.17 6.88
C LYS A 119 -25.51 3.70 6.41
N TYR A 120 -26.38 3.51 7.38
CA TYR A 120 -27.73 2.99 7.23
C TYR A 120 -28.74 3.85 7.97
N ASP A 121 -30.03 3.70 7.65
CA ASP A 121 -31.10 4.22 8.48
C ASP A 121 -31.13 3.50 9.82
N ALA A 122 -31.04 4.22 10.92
CA ALA A 122 -30.91 3.63 12.25
C ALA A 122 -32.16 2.83 12.68
N ALA A 123 -33.33 3.16 12.15
CA ALA A 123 -34.58 2.49 12.50
C ALA A 123 -34.79 1.20 11.68
N THR A 124 -34.43 1.22 10.40
CA THR A 124 -34.79 0.13 9.46
C THR A 124 -33.60 -0.70 8.99
N GLY A 125 -32.35 -0.28 9.21
CA GLY A 125 -31.14 -0.92 8.69
C GLY A 125 -30.99 -0.83 7.17
N LYS A 126 -31.80 -0.03 6.48
CA LYS A 126 -31.71 0.13 5.02
C LYS A 126 -30.62 1.13 4.62
N PRO A 127 -30.01 0.97 3.44
CA PRO A 127 -29.07 1.94 2.90
C PRO A 127 -29.68 3.33 2.82
N VAL A 128 -28.93 4.34 3.20
CA VAL A 128 -29.28 5.76 3.04
C VAL A 128 -28.23 6.42 2.17
N VAL A 129 -28.62 7.44 1.41
CA VAL A 129 -27.76 8.12 0.44
C VAL A 129 -27.36 7.20 -0.73
N GLY A 130 -27.43 7.70 -1.96
CA GLY A 130 -27.09 6.91 -3.17
C GLY A 130 -25.58 6.70 -3.31
N ASP A 131 -25.21 5.67 -4.06
CA ASP A 131 -23.83 5.20 -4.23
C ASP A 131 -22.82 6.28 -4.62
N ALA A 132 -23.20 7.21 -5.48
CA ALA A 132 -22.36 8.31 -5.96
C ALA A 132 -22.45 9.59 -5.10
N HIS A 133 -23.33 9.62 -4.10
CA HIS A 133 -23.59 10.83 -3.32
C HIS A 133 -22.81 10.88 -2.00
N TRP A 134 -22.05 9.83 -1.69
CA TRP A 134 -21.24 9.72 -0.48
C TRP A 134 -20.03 8.83 -0.71
N GLY A 135 -18.97 9.03 0.07
CA GLY A 135 -17.79 8.17 0.09
C GLY A 135 -18.06 6.87 0.85
N HIS A 136 -18.81 5.94 0.26
CA HIS A 136 -19.22 4.71 0.94
C HIS A 136 -18.11 3.69 1.11
N LEU A 137 -17.15 3.61 0.18
CA LEU A 137 -16.01 2.69 0.32
C LEU A 137 -15.10 3.15 1.46
N GLN A 138 -15.31 2.58 2.64
CA GLN A 138 -14.54 2.80 3.86
C GLN A 138 -14.10 1.43 4.39
N ILE A 139 -12.92 1.01 3.97
CA ILE A 139 -12.38 -0.33 4.30
C ILE A 139 -12.21 -0.48 5.82
N ASP A 140 -11.84 0.59 6.51
CA ASP A 140 -11.71 0.61 7.98
C ASP A 140 -13.02 0.24 8.68
N ALA A 141 -14.17 0.70 8.21
CA ALA A 141 -15.47 0.46 8.85
C ALA A 141 -15.86 -1.03 8.81
N THR A 142 -15.80 -1.66 7.62
CA THR A 142 -16.05 -3.11 7.47
C THR A 142 -15.02 -3.93 8.24
N SER A 143 -13.76 -3.50 8.22
CA SER A 143 -12.67 -4.17 8.94
C SER A 143 -12.84 -4.08 10.45
N LEU A 144 -13.28 -2.94 10.97
CA LEU A 144 -13.55 -2.76 12.40
C LEU A 144 -14.69 -3.66 12.88
N PHE A 145 -15.75 -3.78 12.06
CA PHE A 145 -16.83 -4.72 12.34
C PHE A 145 -16.30 -6.16 12.47
N LEU A 146 -15.47 -6.61 11.53
CA LEU A 146 -14.88 -7.95 11.57
C LEU A 146 -13.94 -8.13 12.77
N LEU A 147 -13.12 -7.12 13.10
CA LEU A 147 -12.22 -7.17 14.23
C LEU A 147 -12.97 -7.39 15.55
N PHE A 148 -14.02 -6.60 15.79
CA PHE A 148 -14.80 -6.75 17.02
C PHE A 148 -15.77 -7.93 16.99
N LEU A 149 -16.26 -8.34 15.81
CA LEU A 149 -16.96 -9.63 15.68
C LEU A 149 -16.08 -10.79 16.17
N ALA A 150 -14.78 -10.80 15.78
CA ALA A 150 -13.85 -11.82 16.24
C ALA A 150 -13.57 -11.72 17.75
N GLN A 151 -13.32 -10.52 18.28
CA GLN A 151 -13.07 -10.30 19.71
C GLN A 151 -14.28 -10.72 20.56
N MET A 152 -15.48 -10.29 20.20
CA MET A 152 -16.72 -10.63 20.91
C MET A 152 -17.04 -12.13 20.86
N THR A 153 -16.81 -12.76 19.69
CA THR A 153 -16.98 -14.23 19.54
C THR A 153 -15.99 -14.98 20.43
N ALA A 154 -14.71 -14.57 20.45
CA ALA A 154 -13.70 -15.15 21.34
C ALA A 154 -14.03 -14.90 22.83
N GLY A 155 -14.70 -13.79 23.16
CA GLY A 155 -15.23 -13.47 24.48
C GLY A 155 -16.49 -14.27 24.87
N GLY A 156 -17.01 -15.12 23.95
CA GLY A 156 -18.13 -16.05 24.20
C GLY A 156 -19.48 -15.57 23.69
N LEU A 157 -19.59 -14.47 22.95
CA LEU A 157 -20.87 -14.05 22.38
C LEU A 157 -21.18 -14.82 21.08
N THR A 158 -22.42 -15.25 20.93
CA THR A 158 -22.93 -15.88 19.70
C THR A 158 -23.62 -14.82 18.86
N ILE A 159 -22.91 -14.27 17.85
CA ILE A 159 -23.42 -13.23 16.94
C ILE A 159 -23.78 -13.86 15.59
N VAL A 160 -22.95 -14.76 15.08
CA VAL A 160 -23.15 -15.49 13.83
C VAL A 160 -23.78 -16.84 14.14
N GLU A 161 -24.95 -17.15 13.58
CA GLU A 161 -25.76 -18.32 13.95
C GLU A 161 -25.98 -19.29 12.79
N THR A 162 -25.98 -18.78 11.55
CA THR A 162 -26.37 -19.56 10.38
C THR A 162 -25.20 -19.76 9.41
N ALA A 163 -25.29 -20.81 8.58
CA ALA A 163 -24.31 -21.06 7.54
C ALA A 163 -24.23 -19.92 6.50
N ASP A 164 -25.35 -19.28 6.18
CA ASP A 164 -25.38 -18.13 5.28
C ASP A 164 -24.63 -16.94 5.85
N GLU A 165 -24.76 -16.70 7.15
CA GLU A 165 -24.02 -15.65 7.86
C GLU A 165 -22.51 -15.94 7.88
N VAL A 166 -22.11 -17.22 8.14
CA VAL A 166 -20.69 -17.61 8.08
C VAL A 166 -20.11 -17.39 6.68
N ASP A 167 -20.83 -17.82 5.64
CA ASP A 167 -20.41 -17.62 4.24
C ASP A 167 -20.32 -16.11 3.90
N PHE A 168 -21.24 -15.30 4.40
CA PHE A 168 -21.21 -13.86 4.20
C PHE A 168 -20.00 -13.21 4.90
N VAL A 169 -19.72 -13.56 6.16
CA VAL A 169 -18.53 -13.10 6.90
C VAL A 169 -17.25 -13.52 6.17
N GLN A 170 -17.20 -14.74 5.63
CA GLN A 170 -16.07 -15.18 4.78
C GLN A 170 -15.93 -14.29 3.55
N ASN A 171 -17.02 -13.86 2.93
CA ASN A 171 -16.96 -12.92 1.79
C ASN A 171 -16.58 -11.49 2.20
N LEU A 172 -16.90 -11.04 3.41
CA LEU A 172 -16.37 -9.79 3.96
C LEU A 172 -14.84 -9.88 4.15
N VAL A 173 -14.31 -11.04 4.55
CA VAL A 173 -12.86 -11.27 4.59
C VAL A 173 -12.25 -11.17 3.18
N HIS A 174 -12.90 -11.72 2.17
CA HIS A 174 -12.45 -11.58 0.78
C HIS A 174 -12.58 -10.14 0.25
N TYR A 175 -13.57 -9.38 0.74
CA TYR A 175 -13.79 -7.98 0.42
C TYR A 175 -12.66 -7.09 0.95
N ILE A 176 -12.22 -7.28 2.22
CA ILE A 176 -11.15 -6.49 2.83
C ILE A 176 -9.73 -7.04 2.55
N GLY A 177 -9.60 -8.29 2.10
CA GLY A 177 -8.31 -8.94 1.85
C GLY A 177 -7.35 -8.10 0.98
N PRO A 178 -7.80 -7.48 -0.12
CA PRO A 178 -6.97 -6.63 -0.96
C PRO A 178 -6.75 -5.20 -0.44
N ALA A 179 -7.13 -4.86 0.80
CA ALA A 179 -6.99 -3.51 1.37
C ALA A 179 -5.58 -2.90 1.20
N TYR A 180 -4.54 -3.73 1.19
CA TYR A 180 -3.15 -3.31 0.99
C TYR A 180 -2.90 -2.56 -0.33
N ARG A 181 -3.82 -2.58 -1.27
CA ARG A 181 -3.73 -1.95 -2.60
C ARG A 181 -4.99 -1.20 -3.03
N ILE A 182 -6.04 -1.17 -2.21
CA ILE A 182 -7.26 -0.45 -2.54
C ILE A 182 -7.16 0.98 -2.03
N ALA A 183 -7.43 1.92 -2.92
CA ALA A 183 -7.67 3.29 -2.54
C ALA A 183 -9.14 3.45 -2.15
N ASP A 184 -9.40 4.03 -0.98
CA ASP A 184 -10.74 4.25 -0.45
C ASP A 184 -10.96 5.71 0.02
N TYR A 185 -12.13 6.03 0.49
CA TYR A 185 -12.42 7.37 1.01
C TYR A 185 -11.85 7.58 2.42
N GLY A 186 -11.41 6.51 3.09
CA GLY A 186 -10.85 6.51 4.43
C GLY A 186 -11.85 6.84 5.52
N ILE A 187 -11.36 6.90 6.74
CA ILE A 187 -12.15 7.10 7.96
C ILE A 187 -12.92 8.44 7.97
N TRP A 188 -12.44 9.45 7.24
CA TRP A 188 -13.09 10.77 7.14
C TRP A 188 -13.99 10.92 5.93
N GLU A 189 -14.24 9.85 5.16
CA GLU A 189 -15.32 9.71 4.16
C GLU A 189 -15.21 10.55 2.89
N ARG A 190 -14.14 11.33 2.73
CA ARG A 190 -14.00 12.32 1.65
C ARG A 190 -12.74 12.13 0.78
N GLY A 191 -11.93 11.10 1.05
CA GLY A 191 -10.67 10.86 0.33
C GLY A 191 -9.58 11.84 0.72
N ARG A 192 -9.00 12.55 -0.26
CA ARG A 192 -7.90 13.48 -0.02
C ARG A 192 -8.22 14.57 0.99
N LYS A 193 -7.18 15.17 1.57
CA LYS A 193 -7.26 16.30 2.52
C LYS A 193 -8.17 17.44 2.02
N SER A 194 -8.22 17.64 0.72
CA SER A 194 -9.08 18.65 0.07
C SER A 194 -10.57 18.28 0.05
N ASN A 195 -10.95 17.10 0.52
CA ASN A 195 -12.33 16.58 0.52
C ASN A 195 -12.99 16.51 -0.88
N ASP A 196 -12.19 16.41 -1.93
CA ASP A 196 -12.66 16.43 -3.33
C ASP A 196 -13.18 15.07 -3.84
N GLY A 197 -13.31 14.10 -2.95
CA GLY A 197 -13.81 12.78 -3.28
C GLY A 197 -12.81 11.88 -4.03
N VAL A 198 -11.55 12.28 -4.14
CA VAL A 198 -10.50 11.45 -4.73
C VAL A 198 -9.98 10.47 -3.68
N VAL A 199 -10.17 9.18 -3.93
CA VAL A 199 -9.73 8.10 -3.04
C VAL A 199 -8.22 8.01 -2.96
N GLU A 200 -7.71 7.58 -1.79
CA GLU A 200 -6.29 7.35 -1.51
C GLU A 200 -6.09 6.01 -0.81
N ILE A 201 -4.85 5.48 -0.82
CA ILE A 201 -4.50 4.37 0.09
C ILE A 201 -4.29 4.98 1.46
N ASN A 202 -5.16 4.62 2.41
CA ASN A 202 -5.15 5.13 3.78
C ASN A 202 -4.53 4.10 4.73
N ALA A 203 -3.55 4.51 5.54
CA ALA A 203 -2.89 3.63 6.50
C ALA A 203 -3.85 3.15 7.59
N SER A 204 -4.84 3.97 7.96
CA SER A 204 -5.93 3.57 8.87
C SER A 204 -6.73 2.39 8.31
N SER A 205 -7.17 2.47 7.04
CA SER A 205 -7.88 1.40 6.35
C SER A 205 -7.04 0.11 6.26
N VAL A 206 -5.78 0.22 5.84
CA VAL A 206 -4.87 -0.94 5.73
C VAL A 206 -4.56 -1.55 7.10
N GLY A 207 -4.36 -0.73 8.12
CA GLY A 207 -4.01 -1.18 9.47
C GLY A 207 -5.15 -1.92 10.15
N ILE A 208 -6.38 -1.37 10.13
CA ILE A 208 -7.55 -2.03 10.70
C ILE A 208 -7.89 -3.30 9.91
N ALA A 209 -7.77 -3.28 8.56
CA ALA A 209 -7.97 -4.49 7.74
C ALA A 209 -6.97 -5.60 8.09
N LYS A 210 -5.67 -5.26 8.24
CA LYS A 210 -4.66 -6.22 8.71
C LYS A 210 -5.05 -6.84 10.04
N ALA A 211 -5.49 -6.02 11.00
CA ALA A 211 -5.90 -6.48 12.31
C ALA A 211 -7.12 -7.39 12.26
N ALA A 212 -8.12 -7.05 11.45
CA ALA A 212 -9.32 -7.86 11.23
C ALA A 212 -8.99 -9.21 10.58
N LEU A 213 -8.13 -9.21 9.54
CA LEU A 213 -7.69 -10.43 8.88
C LEU A 213 -6.94 -11.37 9.86
N GLU A 214 -6.05 -10.82 10.70
CA GLU A 214 -5.35 -11.58 11.72
C GLU A 214 -6.31 -12.13 12.80
N ALA A 215 -7.36 -11.39 13.17
CA ALA A 215 -8.34 -11.81 14.16
C ALA A 215 -9.30 -12.87 13.61
N MET A 216 -9.61 -12.83 12.33
CA MET A 216 -10.52 -13.75 11.67
C MET A 216 -9.87 -15.08 11.26
N ASP A 217 -8.54 -15.14 11.08
CA ASP A 217 -7.89 -16.38 10.60
C ASP A 217 -8.04 -17.52 11.63
N GLY A 218 -8.76 -18.56 11.23
CA GLY A 218 -9.00 -19.72 12.08
C GLY A 218 -10.19 -19.55 13.05
N LEU A 219 -10.93 -18.45 13.03
CA LEU A 219 -12.07 -18.22 13.90
C LEU A 219 -13.23 -19.17 13.55
N GLU A 220 -13.79 -19.83 14.57
CA GLU A 220 -14.95 -20.72 14.47
C GLU A 220 -16.18 -20.08 15.12
N PHE A 221 -17.32 -20.09 14.41
CA PHE A 221 -18.59 -19.57 14.93
C PHE A 221 -19.48 -20.66 15.56
N GLY A 222 -18.99 -21.89 15.72
CA GLY A 222 -19.77 -23.00 16.27
C GLY A 222 -20.84 -23.53 15.33
N CYS A 223 -20.96 -23.07 14.12
CA CYS A 223 -21.87 -23.58 13.11
C CYS A 223 -21.34 -24.90 12.53
N GLN A 224 -21.88 -26.02 12.90
CA GLN A 224 -21.42 -27.35 12.48
C GLN A 224 -21.41 -27.57 10.95
N ALA A 225 -22.17 -26.76 10.19
CA ALA A 225 -22.25 -26.86 8.74
C ALA A 225 -21.09 -26.16 8.01
N ARG A 226 -20.26 -25.40 8.70
CA ARG A 226 -19.12 -24.66 8.16
C ARG A 226 -17.89 -24.79 9.05
N GLY A 227 -16.72 -24.84 8.42
CA GLY A 227 -15.44 -24.79 9.11
C GLY A 227 -15.05 -23.38 9.54
N PRO A 228 -13.81 -23.23 10.08
CA PRO A 228 -13.29 -21.92 10.49
C PRO A 228 -13.17 -20.96 9.30
N ILE A 229 -13.23 -19.67 9.62
CA ILE A 229 -12.91 -18.60 8.67
C ILE A 229 -11.47 -18.75 8.19
N ARG A 230 -11.23 -18.54 6.91
CA ARG A 230 -9.93 -18.70 6.27
C ARG A 230 -9.46 -17.38 5.67
N VAL A 231 -8.22 -17.03 5.99
CA VAL A 231 -7.57 -15.82 5.50
C VAL A 231 -6.30 -16.20 4.75
N PRO A 232 -6.08 -15.72 3.50
CA PRO A 232 -4.79 -15.89 2.84
C PRO A 232 -3.69 -15.17 3.63
N ALA A 233 -2.69 -15.90 4.11
CA ALA A 233 -1.59 -15.33 4.89
C ALA A 233 -0.84 -14.22 4.14
N ASP A 234 -0.83 -14.30 2.81
CA ASP A 234 -0.23 -13.30 1.93
C ASP A 234 -0.96 -11.95 1.97
N ASP A 235 -2.29 -11.91 2.18
CA ASP A 235 -3.03 -10.66 2.27
C ASP A 235 -2.63 -9.90 3.56
N ILE A 236 -2.45 -10.61 4.68
CA ILE A 236 -1.93 -10.04 5.93
C ILE A 236 -0.50 -9.52 5.74
N ALA A 237 0.36 -10.31 5.08
CA ALA A 237 1.76 -9.93 4.85
C ALA A 237 1.88 -8.70 3.94
N ARG A 238 1.09 -8.63 2.88
CA ARG A 238 1.02 -7.47 1.96
C ARG A 238 0.49 -6.22 2.66
N ALA A 239 -0.53 -6.36 3.51
CA ALA A 239 -1.02 -5.26 4.33
C ALA A 239 0.06 -4.74 5.29
N ARG A 240 0.83 -5.64 5.92
CA ARG A 240 1.99 -5.27 6.75
C ARG A 240 3.04 -4.48 5.96
N GLU A 241 3.42 -4.94 4.77
CA GLU A 241 4.38 -4.24 3.92
C GLU A 241 3.89 -2.85 3.51
N THR A 242 2.63 -2.72 3.11
CA THR A 242 2.03 -1.43 2.72
C THR A 242 1.99 -0.48 3.92
N LEU A 243 1.58 -0.96 5.10
CA LEU A 243 1.54 -0.17 6.31
C LEU A 243 2.92 0.35 6.73
N GLN A 244 3.97 -0.49 6.62
CA GLN A 244 5.36 -0.08 6.89
C GLN A 244 5.86 1.02 5.95
N VAL A 245 5.32 1.11 4.74
CA VAL A 245 5.68 2.15 3.77
C VAL A 245 4.94 3.46 4.04
N LEU A 246 3.68 3.40 4.42
CA LEU A 246 2.84 4.59 4.64
C LEU A 246 3.18 5.30 5.94
N LEU A 247 3.39 4.53 7.03
CA LEU A 247 3.68 5.12 8.34
C LEU A 247 5.00 5.91 8.35
N PRO A 248 5.04 7.05 9.08
CA PRO A 248 4.07 7.59 10.04
C PRO A 248 2.97 8.47 9.40
N GLY A 249 2.82 8.49 8.08
CA GLY A 249 1.77 9.21 7.37
C GLY A 249 0.50 8.36 7.22
N GLU A 250 -0.63 9.01 7.01
CA GLU A 250 -1.90 8.36 6.71
C GLU A 250 -2.03 8.01 5.23
N SER A 251 -1.76 8.99 4.37
CA SER A 251 -1.94 8.88 2.93
C SER A 251 -1.02 9.84 2.18
N ALA A 252 -1.13 9.87 0.86
CA ALA A 252 -0.37 10.79 0.03
C ALA A 252 -0.65 12.26 0.35
N SER A 253 -1.88 12.62 0.75
CA SER A 253 -2.25 14.00 1.09
C SER A 253 -2.25 14.29 2.58
N LYS A 254 -2.39 13.27 3.44
CA LYS A 254 -2.44 13.43 4.90
C LYS A 254 -1.13 12.94 5.54
N GLU A 255 -0.20 13.84 5.75
CA GLU A 255 1.13 13.53 6.30
C GLU A 255 1.10 13.12 7.78
N THR A 256 0.06 13.50 8.51
CA THR A 256 -0.19 13.15 9.90
C THR A 256 -1.69 13.12 10.15
N ASP A 257 -2.19 12.05 10.74
CA ASP A 257 -3.61 11.88 11.03
C ASP A 257 -3.79 11.16 12.37
N ALA A 258 -4.69 11.67 13.21
CA ALA A 258 -4.93 11.12 14.54
C ALA A 258 -5.63 9.75 14.50
N ALA A 259 -6.29 9.39 13.41
CA ALA A 259 -6.87 8.05 13.20
C ALA A 259 -5.83 6.92 13.35
N LEU A 260 -4.54 7.21 13.08
CA LEU A 260 -3.46 6.24 13.24
C LEU A 260 -3.24 5.79 14.70
N LEU A 261 -3.78 6.51 15.70
CA LEU A 261 -3.77 6.06 17.11
C LEU A 261 -4.44 4.69 17.25
N ALA A 262 -5.57 4.48 16.55
CA ALA A 262 -6.28 3.20 16.54
C ALA A 262 -5.52 2.07 15.82
N VAL A 263 -4.56 2.41 14.97
CA VAL A 263 -3.74 1.47 14.20
C VAL A 263 -2.50 1.01 14.97
N VAL A 264 -1.76 1.99 15.54
CA VAL A 264 -0.51 1.70 16.25
C VAL A 264 -0.75 1.25 17.69
N GLY A 265 -1.93 1.52 18.24
CA GLY A 265 -2.40 1.14 19.56
C GLY A 265 -3.71 0.34 19.49
N TRP A 266 -4.48 0.43 20.58
CA TRP A 266 -5.82 -0.17 20.66
C TRP A 266 -6.78 0.52 19.66
N PRO A 267 -7.66 -0.24 18.94
CA PRO A 267 -7.92 -1.67 19.08
C PRO A 267 -7.09 -2.56 18.14
N ALA A 268 -6.40 -1.99 17.14
CA ALA A 268 -5.82 -2.81 16.09
C ALA A 268 -4.49 -3.48 16.47
N PHE A 269 -3.60 -2.77 17.17
CA PHE A 269 -2.24 -3.25 17.43
C PHE A 269 -1.60 -3.82 16.14
N ALA A 270 -1.77 -3.06 15.02
CA ALA A 270 -1.45 -3.56 13.69
C ALA A 270 0.03 -3.47 13.31
N VAL A 271 0.83 -2.75 14.10
CA VAL A 271 2.25 -2.48 13.83
C VAL A 271 3.13 -3.27 14.79
N ASP A 272 4.10 -4.02 14.24
CA ASP A 272 5.02 -4.86 15.03
C ASP A 272 6.28 -4.08 15.49
N ASP A 273 6.62 -2.98 14.83
CA ASP A 273 7.82 -2.18 15.08
C ASP A 273 7.57 -1.11 16.15
N LYS A 274 8.17 -1.31 17.34
CA LYS A 274 8.05 -0.38 18.47
C LYS A 274 8.60 1.03 18.19
N VAL A 275 9.63 1.13 17.33
CA VAL A 275 10.19 2.44 16.95
C VAL A 275 9.19 3.18 16.07
N MET A 276 8.58 2.50 15.11
CA MET A 276 7.55 3.07 14.24
C MET A 276 6.29 3.47 15.05
N ILE A 277 5.86 2.64 16.01
CA ILE A 277 4.74 2.96 16.93
C ILE A 277 5.03 4.26 17.68
N ALA A 278 6.19 4.34 18.34
CA ALA A 278 6.59 5.52 19.11
C ALA A 278 6.72 6.76 18.22
N HIS A 279 7.30 6.62 17.03
CA HIS A 279 7.46 7.71 16.07
C HIS A 279 6.10 8.24 15.59
N THR A 280 5.19 7.34 15.19
CA THR A 280 3.85 7.72 14.70
C THR A 280 3.06 8.41 15.79
N ARG A 281 3.02 7.85 17.00
CA ARG A 281 2.34 8.44 18.16
C ARG A 281 2.94 9.81 18.54
N GLY A 282 4.27 9.91 18.64
CA GLY A 282 4.97 11.15 18.95
C GLY A 282 4.63 12.25 17.94
N ARG A 283 4.66 11.93 16.65
CA ARG A 283 4.32 12.88 15.58
C ARG A 283 2.87 13.37 15.64
N ILE A 284 1.91 12.50 15.99
CA ILE A 284 0.52 12.89 16.19
C ILE A 284 0.41 13.85 17.37
N LEU A 285 1.00 13.51 18.51
CA LEU A 285 0.93 14.33 19.72
C LEU A 285 1.60 15.70 19.52
N ASP A 286 2.76 15.73 18.86
CA ASP A 286 3.49 16.98 18.60
C ASP A 286 2.75 17.94 17.66
N ARG A 287 1.99 17.40 16.69
CA ARG A 287 1.41 18.21 15.62
C ARG A 287 -0.10 18.42 15.72
N LEU A 288 -0.82 17.46 16.30
CA LEU A 288 -2.28 17.46 16.30
C LEU A 288 -2.89 17.65 17.69
N ALA A 289 -2.17 17.35 18.79
CA ALA A 289 -2.74 17.48 20.12
C ALA A 289 -2.85 18.94 20.55
N GLY A 290 -4.07 19.34 20.95
CA GLY A 290 -4.38 20.65 21.54
C GLY A 290 -4.91 20.53 22.96
N ARG A 291 -5.53 21.58 23.50
CA ARG A 291 -6.14 21.57 24.85
C ARG A 291 -7.42 20.76 24.93
N TYR A 292 -8.21 20.73 23.85
CA TYR A 292 -9.56 20.18 23.81
C TYR A 292 -9.64 18.80 23.11
N GLY A 293 -8.50 18.25 22.67
CA GLY A 293 -8.42 17.00 21.95
C GLY A 293 -7.27 16.99 20.96
N CYS A 294 -7.39 16.19 19.91
CA CYS A 294 -6.51 16.28 18.75
C CYS A 294 -7.30 16.75 17.53
N LYS A 295 -6.66 17.50 16.64
CA LYS A 295 -7.13 17.70 15.27
C LYS A 295 -7.15 16.36 14.55
N ARG A 296 -8.06 16.16 13.60
CA ARG A 296 -8.04 14.94 12.77
C ARG A 296 -6.75 14.88 11.96
N PHE A 297 -6.48 15.92 11.20
CA PHE A 297 -5.24 16.13 10.43
C PHE A 297 -5.00 17.64 10.26
N LEU A 298 -3.82 18.01 9.77
CA LEU A 298 -3.46 19.42 9.59
C LEU A 298 -4.27 20.06 8.47
N ARG A 299 -4.77 21.28 8.72
CA ARG A 299 -5.59 22.10 7.81
C ARG A 299 -6.93 21.43 7.47
N ASP A 300 -7.47 20.74 8.42
CA ASP A 300 -8.81 20.19 8.37
C ASP A 300 -9.85 21.32 8.54
N GLY A 301 -10.63 21.56 7.52
CA GLY A 301 -11.68 22.60 7.55
C GLY A 301 -12.97 22.20 8.25
N HIS A 302 -13.11 20.91 8.60
CA HIS A 302 -14.37 20.35 9.09
C HIS A 302 -14.90 21.06 10.33
N GLN A 303 -16.08 21.64 10.20
CA GLN A 303 -16.78 22.39 11.25
C GLN A 303 -15.95 23.52 11.90
N THR A 304 -15.02 24.10 11.15
CA THR A 304 -14.42 25.39 11.54
C THR A 304 -15.37 26.53 11.18
N THR A 305 -15.32 27.64 11.90
CA THR A 305 -16.18 28.80 11.63
C THR A 305 -15.92 29.51 10.29
N VAL A 306 -14.78 29.19 9.65
CA VAL A 306 -14.44 29.72 8.30
C VAL A 306 -14.75 28.72 7.19
N GLU A 307 -15.33 27.57 7.51
CA GLU A 307 -15.82 26.61 6.54
C GLU A 307 -17.05 27.16 5.82
N ASP A 308 -17.10 26.98 4.50
CA ASP A 308 -18.28 27.34 3.71
C ASP A 308 -19.27 26.18 3.75
N GLU A 309 -20.41 26.37 4.43
CA GLU A 309 -21.47 25.36 4.60
C GLU A 309 -22.10 24.90 3.26
N HIS A 310 -21.85 25.62 2.16
CA HIS A 310 -22.31 25.23 0.83
C HIS A 310 -21.29 24.47 0.02
N ARG A 311 -20.08 24.25 0.56
CA ARG A 311 -18.97 23.56 -0.10
C ARG A 311 -18.45 22.41 0.75
N LEU A 312 -18.35 21.23 0.14
CA LEU A 312 -17.75 20.07 0.79
C LEU A 312 -16.27 19.88 0.47
N HIS A 313 -15.73 20.59 -0.54
CA HIS A 313 -14.34 20.46 -0.98
C HIS A 313 -13.69 21.82 -1.23
N TYR A 314 -12.36 21.83 -1.12
CA TYR A 314 -11.51 23.00 -1.31
C TYR A 314 -10.33 22.67 -2.21
N HIS A 315 -9.87 23.65 -2.99
CA HIS A 315 -8.60 23.48 -3.69
C HIS A 315 -7.45 23.47 -2.68
N ALA A 316 -6.37 22.72 -2.99
CA ALA A 316 -5.22 22.59 -2.08
C ALA A 316 -4.65 23.94 -1.60
N GLY A 317 -4.66 24.97 -2.46
CA GLY A 317 -4.24 26.34 -2.11
C GLY A 317 -5.11 27.04 -1.07
N GLU A 318 -6.38 26.65 -0.95
CA GLU A 318 -7.32 27.26 0.01
C GLU A 318 -7.21 26.67 1.42
N LEU A 319 -6.56 25.50 1.56
CA LEU A 319 -6.47 24.80 2.84
C LEU A 319 -5.69 25.59 3.89
N SER A 320 -4.83 26.53 3.46
CA SER A 320 -4.07 27.41 4.37
C SER A 320 -4.96 28.24 5.30
N LYS A 321 -6.19 28.55 4.89
CA LYS A 321 -7.16 29.31 5.71
C LYS A 321 -7.59 28.56 6.97
N PHE A 322 -7.43 27.22 7.01
CA PHE A 322 -7.78 26.41 8.16
C PHE A 322 -6.58 26.15 9.10
N ALA A 323 -5.39 26.60 8.72
CA ALA A 323 -4.18 26.34 9.51
C ALA A 323 -4.29 26.95 10.92
N ASN A 324 -4.00 26.12 11.92
CA ASN A 324 -4.02 26.42 13.36
C ASN A 324 -5.43 26.57 13.99
N ILE A 325 -6.48 26.68 13.18
CA ILE A 325 -7.85 26.83 13.69
C ILE A 325 -8.69 25.55 13.54
N GLU A 326 -8.05 24.45 13.13
CA GLU A 326 -8.71 23.15 12.96
C GLU A 326 -9.41 22.75 14.27
N SER A 327 -10.58 22.14 14.15
CA SER A 327 -11.37 21.66 15.29
C SER A 327 -10.64 20.54 16.04
N GLU A 328 -10.74 20.52 17.37
CA GLU A 328 -10.11 19.55 18.25
C GLU A 328 -11.13 18.54 18.78
N TRP A 329 -10.82 17.25 18.68
CA TRP A 329 -11.71 16.14 18.98
C TRP A 329 -11.30 15.45 20.28
N PRO A 330 -12.14 15.49 21.34
CA PRO A 330 -11.91 14.75 22.59
C PRO A 330 -11.75 13.25 22.38
N LEU A 331 -12.37 12.72 21.33
CA LEU A 331 -12.29 11.32 20.91
C LEU A 331 -10.88 10.75 20.97
N PHE A 332 -9.88 11.50 20.53
CA PHE A 332 -8.50 11.00 20.49
C PHE A 332 -7.85 10.88 21.87
N PHE A 333 -8.28 11.68 22.82
CA PHE A 333 -7.85 11.50 24.22
C PHE A 333 -8.46 10.23 24.82
N THR A 334 -9.68 9.85 24.42
CA THR A 334 -10.28 8.58 24.86
C THR A 334 -9.54 7.37 24.28
N TYR A 335 -9.06 7.43 23.03
CA TYR A 335 -8.17 6.40 22.47
C TYR A 335 -6.86 6.27 23.26
N LEU A 336 -6.24 7.40 23.61
CA LEU A 336 -4.98 7.42 24.36
C LEU A 336 -5.17 6.91 25.78
N LEU A 337 -6.33 7.19 26.41
CA LEU A 337 -6.69 6.65 27.71
C LEU A 337 -6.82 5.12 27.67
N VAL A 338 -7.63 4.59 26.74
CA VAL A 338 -7.81 3.15 26.61
C VAL A 338 -6.50 2.45 26.26
N ASP A 339 -5.71 3.01 25.32
CA ASP A 339 -4.43 2.42 24.93
C ASP A 339 -3.41 2.38 26.07
N ALA A 340 -3.37 3.43 26.91
CA ALA A 340 -2.51 3.48 28.09
C ALA A 340 -2.90 2.38 29.09
N GLU A 341 -4.19 2.18 29.36
CA GLU A 341 -4.69 1.10 30.21
C GLU A 341 -4.37 -0.29 29.64
N MET A 342 -4.60 -0.47 28.32
CA MET A 342 -4.32 -1.74 27.62
C MET A 342 -2.85 -2.12 27.62
N THR A 343 -1.95 -1.14 27.69
CA THR A 343 -0.49 -1.33 27.70
C THR A 343 0.11 -1.26 29.10
N GLY A 344 -0.67 -0.94 30.12
CA GLY A 344 -0.25 -0.86 31.51
C GLY A 344 0.48 0.43 31.89
N ASP A 345 0.36 1.49 31.08
CA ASP A 345 0.88 2.82 31.37
C ASP A 345 -0.08 3.61 32.28
N GLN A 346 -0.12 3.25 33.58
CA GLN A 346 -1.02 3.86 34.56
C GLN A 346 -0.80 5.38 34.69
N ARG A 347 0.44 5.85 34.51
CA ARG A 347 0.73 7.27 34.58
C ARG A 347 0.17 8.03 33.37
N GLY A 348 0.33 7.45 32.18
CA GLY A 348 -0.26 7.99 30.96
C GLY A 348 -1.77 7.99 31.02
N ALA A 349 -2.38 6.91 31.49
CA ALA A 349 -3.83 6.80 31.65
C ALA A 349 -4.38 7.91 32.59
N GLY A 350 -3.78 8.13 33.76
CA GLY A 350 -4.17 9.22 34.67
C GLY A 350 -4.06 10.60 33.98
N ALA A 351 -2.96 10.85 33.27
CA ALA A 351 -2.77 12.12 32.57
C ALA A 351 -3.82 12.37 31.47
N TRP A 352 -4.25 11.33 30.75
CA TRP A 352 -5.30 11.48 29.73
C TRP A 352 -6.69 11.66 30.35
N ALA A 353 -6.99 10.99 31.46
CA ALA A 353 -8.21 11.20 32.22
C ALA A 353 -8.31 12.65 32.73
N ASP A 354 -7.23 13.19 33.32
CA ASP A 354 -7.17 14.58 33.81
C ASP A 354 -7.40 15.60 32.66
N ARG A 355 -6.96 15.28 31.44
CA ARG A 355 -7.20 16.12 30.26
C ARG A 355 -8.63 16.05 29.75
N LEU A 356 -9.31 14.92 29.92
CA LEU A 356 -10.71 14.73 29.53
C LEU A 356 -11.68 15.38 30.51
N GLU A 357 -11.34 15.43 31.81
CA GLU A 357 -12.26 15.92 32.85
C GLU A 357 -12.86 17.31 32.53
N PRO A 358 -12.12 18.35 32.13
CA PRO A 358 -12.66 19.66 31.84
C PRO A 358 -13.47 19.74 30.54
N LEU A 359 -13.45 18.67 29.72
CA LEU A 359 -14.11 18.65 28.40
C LEU A 359 -15.53 18.13 28.46
N PHE A 360 -16.00 17.62 29.58
CA PHE A 360 -17.37 17.18 29.71
C PHE A 360 -18.38 18.32 29.77
N GLN A 361 -19.45 18.19 29.00
CA GLN A 361 -20.62 19.04 29.09
C GLN A 361 -21.68 18.34 29.95
N MET A 362 -22.01 18.92 31.10
CA MET A 362 -23.01 18.35 31.99
C MET A 362 -24.43 18.61 31.45
N ARG A 363 -25.20 17.53 31.16
CA ARG A 363 -26.61 17.61 30.79
C ARG A 363 -27.41 16.55 31.53
N ASP A 364 -28.48 16.94 32.15
CA ASP A 364 -29.37 16.04 32.94
C ASP A 364 -28.60 15.19 33.98
N GLY A 365 -27.53 15.77 34.55
CA GLY A 365 -26.66 15.09 35.52
C GLY A 365 -25.66 14.11 34.92
N LEU A 366 -25.59 13.99 33.57
CA LEU A 366 -24.67 13.12 32.88
C LEU A 366 -23.49 13.91 32.30
N PRO A 367 -22.23 13.43 32.46
CA PRO A 367 -21.06 13.96 31.78
C PRO A 367 -21.03 13.47 30.33
N LEU A 368 -21.16 14.40 29.37
CA LEU A 368 -21.23 14.09 27.96
C LEU A 368 -20.06 14.71 27.20
N LEU A 369 -19.44 13.95 26.29
CA LEU A 369 -18.37 14.42 25.39
C LEU A 369 -18.98 14.89 24.05
N PRO A 370 -18.68 16.13 23.63
CA PRO A 370 -19.06 16.60 22.31
C PRO A 370 -18.20 15.92 21.23
N GLU A 371 -18.63 16.03 19.99
CA GLU A 371 -17.83 15.55 18.85
C GLU A 371 -16.51 16.30 18.77
N LEU A 372 -16.56 17.63 18.83
CA LEU A 372 -15.39 18.50 18.70
C LEU A 372 -15.58 19.83 19.40
N TYR A 373 -14.46 20.53 19.52
CA TYR A 373 -14.37 21.92 19.96
C TYR A 373 -13.80 22.76 18.82
N TYR A 374 -14.44 23.87 18.49
CA TYR A 374 -14.04 24.79 17.42
C TYR A 374 -13.73 26.18 17.96
N VAL A 375 -13.03 27.00 17.18
CA VAL A 375 -12.67 28.39 17.49
C VAL A 375 -13.83 29.30 17.02
N GLU A 376 -14.32 30.19 17.87
CA GLU A 376 -15.34 31.16 17.50
C GLU A 376 -14.80 32.17 16.46
N ALA A 377 -15.70 32.73 15.64
CA ALA A 377 -15.32 33.57 14.50
C ALA A 377 -14.46 34.79 14.91
N GLU A 378 -14.77 35.40 16.06
CA GLU A 378 -14.05 36.56 16.60
C GLU A 378 -12.62 36.22 17.06
N ALA A 379 -12.32 34.95 17.36
CA ALA A 379 -11.05 34.48 17.87
C ALA A 379 -10.14 33.88 16.78
N VAL A 380 -10.64 33.69 15.55
CA VAL A 380 -9.94 33.01 14.45
C VAL A 380 -8.58 33.65 14.15
N GLU A 381 -8.51 34.98 14.00
CA GLU A 381 -7.26 35.67 13.67
C GLU A 381 -6.21 35.53 14.80
N ALA A 382 -6.66 35.63 16.06
CA ALA A 382 -5.79 35.50 17.22
C ALA A 382 -5.26 34.06 17.40
N GLU A 383 -6.12 33.06 17.21
CA GLU A 383 -5.73 31.65 17.27
C GLU A 383 -4.79 31.27 16.13
N ALA A 384 -5.05 31.75 14.90
CA ALA A 384 -4.19 31.49 13.75
C ALA A 384 -2.78 32.08 13.94
N ALA A 385 -2.69 33.27 14.57
CA ALA A 385 -1.42 33.94 14.86
C ALA A 385 -0.66 33.30 16.04
N ALA A 386 -1.40 32.80 17.04
CA ALA A 386 -0.84 32.18 18.24
C ALA A 386 -1.63 30.92 18.62
N PRO A 387 -1.28 29.76 18.03
CA PRO A 387 -2.02 28.51 18.20
C PRO A 387 -2.14 28.09 19.67
N GLY A 388 -3.35 27.71 20.10
CA GLY A 388 -3.68 27.31 21.47
C GLY A 388 -3.88 28.47 22.43
N SER A 389 -3.89 29.72 21.94
CA SER A 389 -4.09 30.91 22.76
C SER A 389 -5.56 31.20 23.10
N GLN A 390 -6.49 30.75 22.27
CA GLN A 390 -7.90 31.05 22.43
C GLN A 390 -8.68 29.87 23.03
N ASP A 391 -9.80 30.19 23.70
CA ASP A 391 -10.75 29.17 24.13
C ASP A 391 -11.59 28.67 22.97
N ARG A 392 -12.04 27.43 23.06
CA ARG A 392 -12.87 26.79 22.05
C ARG A 392 -14.23 26.42 22.62
N VAL A 393 -15.22 26.31 21.74
CA VAL A 393 -16.61 26.02 22.09
C VAL A 393 -16.98 24.62 21.57
N ALA A 394 -17.72 23.88 22.41
CA ALA A 394 -18.26 22.58 22.03
C ALA A 394 -19.32 22.71 20.92
N ASN A 395 -19.28 21.84 19.91
CA ASN A 395 -20.31 21.81 18.89
C ASN A 395 -21.64 21.20 19.40
N ALA A 396 -22.68 21.24 18.56
CA ALA A 396 -24.01 20.75 18.91
C ALA A 396 -24.15 19.23 18.93
N ASN A 397 -23.19 18.47 18.38
CA ASN A 397 -23.19 17.01 18.40
C ASN A 397 -22.76 16.50 19.78
N LEU A 398 -23.74 16.36 20.67
CA LEU A 398 -23.55 16.01 22.07
C LEU A 398 -24.59 14.97 22.53
N PRO A 399 -24.14 13.79 22.98
CA PRO A 399 -22.80 13.26 22.89
C PRO A 399 -22.43 12.74 21.50
N LEU A 400 -21.12 12.67 21.19
CA LEU A 400 -20.64 11.75 20.17
C LEU A 400 -20.56 10.35 20.82
N LEU A 401 -21.42 9.43 20.41
CA LEU A 401 -21.53 8.11 21.07
C LEU A 401 -20.22 7.31 21.00
N TRP A 402 -19.47 7.45 19.92
CA TRP A 402 -18.14 6.86 19.77
C TRP A 402 -17.16 7.31 20.89
N ALA A 403 -16.98 8.60 21.08
CA ALA A 403 -16.10 9.12 22.13
C ALA A 403 -16.59 8.74 23.55
N GLN A 404 -17.89 8.83 23.77
CA GLN A 404 -18.52 8.52 25.05
C GLN A 404 -18.32 7.06 25.46
N SER A 405 -18.42 6.14 24.52
CA SER A 405 -18.21 4.71 24.74
C SER A 405 -16.76 4.37 25.10
N LEU A 406 -15.79 4.96 24.37
CA LEU A 406 -14.38 4.75 24.65
C LEU A 406 -13.96 5.34 26.00
N TRP A 407 -14.51 6.51 26.36
CA TRP A 407 -14.29 7.04 27.71
C TRP A 407 -14.82 6.10 28.78
N ALA A 408 -16.03 5.55 28.63
CA ALA A 408 -16.60 4.61 29.60
C ALA A 408 -15.71 3.35 29.74
N LEU A 409 -15.19 2.82 28.63
CA LEU A 409 -14.22 1.72 28.68
C LEU A 409 -12.95 2.09 29.45
N GLY A 410 -12.34 3.23 29.13
CA GLY A 410 -11.13 3.70 29.79
C GLY A 410 -11.34 3.92 31.30
N ALA A 411 -12.46 4.52 31.68
CA ALA A 411 -12.79 4.74 33.08
C ALA A 411 -13.04 3.43 33.86
N MET A 412 -13.78 2.47 33.26
CA MET A 412 -13.96 1.15 33.89
C MET A 412 -12.65 0.36 34.02
N LEU A 413 -11.71 0.51 33.09
CA LEU A 413 -10.35 -0.05 33.21
C LEU A 413 -9.59 0.60 34.37
N GLN A 414 -9.57 1.95 34.45
CA GLN A 414 -8.93 2.67 35.53
C GLN A 414 -9.49 2.33 36.91
N GLU A 415 -10.79 2.15 37.00
CA GLU A 415 -11.46 1.74 38.22
C GLU A 415 -11.21 0.28 38.56
N GLY A 416 -10.59 -0.52 37.70
CA GLY A 416 -10.40 -1.96 37.92
C GLY A 416 -11.68 -2.79 37.82
N LEU A 417 -12.78 -2.21 37.33
CA LEU A 417 -14.02 -2.95 37.04
C LEU A 417 -13.87 -3.81 35.78
N LEU A 418 -13.01 -3.42 34.86
CA LEU A 418 -12.70 -4.11 33.62
C LEU A 418 -11.20 -4.42 33.58
N SER A 419 -10.81 -5.52 32.98
CA SER A 419 -9.40 -5.82 32.72
C SER A 419 -9.10 -5.82 31.21
N PRO A 420 -7.85 -5.55 30.78
CA PRO A 420 -7.47 -5.60 29.38
C PRO A 420 -7.83 -6.91 28.67
N GLU A 421 -7.75 -8.05 29.38
CA GLU A 421 -8.11 -9.37 28.87
C GLU A 421 -9.58 -9.49 28.49
N ASP A 422 -10.46 -8.78 29.21
CA ASP A 422 -11.91 -8.85 29.02
C ASP A 422 -12.31 -8.30 27.63
N ILE A 423 -11.59 -7.26 27.15
CA ILE A 423 -11.88 -6.59 25.87
C ILE A 423 -10.84 -6.89 24.77
N ASP A 424 -9.83 -7.72 25.05
CA ASP A 424 -8.87 -8.26 24.10
C ASP A 424 -8.67 -9.77 24.30
N PRO A 425 -9.76 -10.59 24.24
CA PRO A 425 -9.68 -12.03 24.46
C PRO A 425 -8.79 -12.76 23.46
N LEU A 426 -8.52 -12.18 22.26
CA LEU A 426 -7.58 -12.70 21.28
C LEU A 426 -6.11 -12.36 21.63
N GLY A 427 -5.86 -11.53 22.63
CA GLY A 427 -4.54 -11.16 23.10
C GLY A 427 -3.71 -10.37 22.06
N ARG A 428 -4.35 -9.57 21.24
CA ARG A 428 -3.69 -8.82 20.16
C ARG A 428 -2.61 -7.87 20.65
N ARG A 429 -2.79 -7.26 21.83
CA ARG A 429 -1.77 -6.38 22.46
C ARG A 429 -0.43 -7.08 22.70
N HIS A 430 -0.38 -8.41 22.71
CA HIS A 430 0.83 -9.21 22.92
C HIS A 430 1.54 -9.60 21.62
N HIS A 431 1.01 -9.26 20.45
CA HIS A 431 1.62 -9.59 19.14
C HIS A 431 2.98 -8.91 18.90
N LEU A 432 3.28 -7.83 19.62
CA LEU A 432 4.51 -7.03 19.50
C LEU A 432 5.81 -7.77 19.86
N ASN A 433 5.76 -8.97 20.41
CA ASN A 433 6.92 -9.70 20.93
C ASN A 433 7.34 -10.91 20.07
N ARG A 434 6.75 -11.11 18.89
CA ARG A 434 7.02 -12.28 18.05
C ARG A 434 8.10 -11.99 17.00
N THR A 435 9.35 -11.90 17.45
CA THR A 435 10.52 -11.97 16.53
C THR A 435 10.90 -13.44 16.34
N HIS A 436 10.33 -14.09 15.34
CA HIS A 436 10.74 -15.43 14.98
C HIS A 436 11.23 -15.42 13.53
N GLN A 437 12.48 -15.82 13.30
CA GLN A 437 12.96 -16.15 11.97
C GLN A 437 12.79 -17.66 11.78
N PRO A 438 11.85 -18.11 10.95
CA PRO A 438 11.63 -19.52 10.73
C PRO A 438 12.82 -20.14 9.98
N GLU A 439 13.10 -21.41 10.24
CA GLU A 439 13.91 -22.22 9.37
C GLU A 439 13.00 -22.86 8.32
N ILE A 440 13.27 -22.60 7.03
CA ILE A 440 12.45 -23.06 5.91
C ILE A 440 12.88 -24.50 5.57
N ALA A 441 11.93 -25.43 5.67
CA ALA A 441 12.14 -26.80 5.18
C ALA A 441 12.11 -26.78 3.64
N PHE A 442 13.30 -26.87 3.03
CA PHE A 442 13.47 -26.80 1.58
C PHE A 442 13.59 -28.20 1.01
N ALA A 443 12.71 -28.58 0.10
CA ALA A 443 12.76 -29.90 -0.55
C ALA A 443 12.86 -29.78 -2.07
N ILE A 444 13.80 -30.49 -2.67
CA ILE A 444 13.97 -30.59 -4.13
C ILE A 444 13.35 -31.91 -4.58
N VAL A 445 12.50 -31.85 -5.59
CA VAL A 445 11.85 -33.00 -6.20
C VAL A 445 12.13 -33.02 -7.69
N ALA A 446 12.85 -34.03 -8.17
CA ALA A 446 13.09 -34.26 -9.59
C ALA A 446 11.85 -34.89 -10.26
N GLU A 447 11.47 -34.43 -11.42
CA GLU A 447 10.34 -34.99 -12.16
C GLU A 447 10.64 -36.42 -12.66
N ASP A 448 11.89 -36.68 -13.09
CA ASP A 448 12.31 -37.95 -13.68
C ASP A 448 13.66 -38.40 -13.15
N GLU A 449 14.04 -39.63 -13.52
CA GLU A 449 15.28 -40.27 -13.08
C GLU A 449 16.54 -39.58 -13.62
N GLU A 450 16.48 -39.06 -14.85
CA GLU A 450 17.62 -38.38 -15.48
C GLU A 450 17.90 -37.05 -14.77
N THR A 451 16.88 -36.28 -14.45
CA THR A 451 16.97 -35.04 -13.70
C THR A 451 17.46 -35.28 -12.27
N ALA A 452 16.97 -36.36 -11.62
CA ALA A 452 17.45 -36.76 -10.31
C ALA A 452 18.96 -37.13 -10.33
N ALA A 453 19.40 -37.89 -11.34
CA ALA A 453 20.80 -38.22 -11.50
C ALA A 453 21.71 -37.01 -11.71
N LYS A 454 21.24 -36.01 -12.50
CA LYS A 454 21.95 -34.73 -12.70
C LYS A 454 22.08 -33.92 -11.41
N LEU A 455 21.02 -33.82 -10.63
CA LEU A 455 21.02 -33.10 -9.33
C LEU A 455 21.94 -33.80 -8.34
N GLN A 456 21.91 -35.14 -8.24
CA GLN A 456 22.79 -35.93 -7.39
C GLN A 456 24.25 -35.82 -7.82
N ALA A 457 24.56 -35.77 -9.11
CA ALA A 457 25.90 -35.54 -9.62
C ALA A 457 26.46 -34.17 -9.23
N LEU A 458 25.59 -33.17 -8.99
CA LEU A 458 25.92 -31.87 -8.44
C LEU A 458 26.05 -31.88 -6.91
N GLY A 459 25.84 -33.03 -6.25
CA GLY A 459 25.90 -33.16 -4.79
C GLY A 459 24.65 -32.64 -4.07
N LEU A 460 23.53 -32.49 -4.77
CA LEU A 460 22.27 -32.00 -4.22
C LEU A 460 21.38 -33.15 -3.73
N LEU A 461 20.82 -33.01 -2.53
CA LEU A 461 19.83 -33.94 -1.99
C LEU A 461 18.50 -33.69 -2.71
N CYS A 462 17.90 -34.70 -3.33
CA CYS A 462 16.56 -34.58 -3.97
C CYS A 462 15.76 -35.88 -3.79
N ASP A 463 14.44 -35.72 -3.79
CA ASP A 463 13.50 -36.81 -3.97
C ASP A 463 13.15 -36.94 -5.47
N GLN A 464 12.54 -38.04 -5.85
CA GLN A 464 12.06 -38.28 -7.21
C GLN A 464 10.52 -38.37 -7.17
N MET A 465 9.84 -37.68 -8.06
CA MET A 465 8.37 -37.60 -8.09
C MET A 465 7.71 -39.00 -8.09
N THR A 466 8.28 -39.91 -8.87
CA THR A 466 7.75 -41.29 -9.01
C THR A 466 8.01 -42.20 -7.79
N HIS A 467 8.86 -41.78 -6.86
CA HIS A 467 9.19 -42.53 -5.65
C HIS A 467 8.52 -41.99 -4.37
N LEU A 468 7.68 -40.99 -4.50
CA LEU A 468 6.90 -40.44 -3.37
C LEU A 468 5.83 -41.46 -2.93
N GLY A 469 5.52 -41.45 -1.63
CA GLY A 469 4.45 -42.29 -1.07
C GLY A 469 3.10 -42.00 -1.69
N SER A 470 2.23 -43.01 -1.79
CA SER A 470 0.88 -42.85 -2.36
C SER A 470 -0.01 -41.90 -1.57
N ASP A 471 0.38 -41.54 -0.37
CA ASP A 471 -0.27 -40.58 0.52
C ASP A 471 0.23 -39.14 0.33
N VAL A 472 1.18 -38.90 -0.60
CA VAL A 472 1.77 -37.60 -0.90
C VAL A 472 1.38 -37.15 -2.29
N ILE A 473 0.87 -35.94 -2.41
CA ILE A 473 0.50 -35.31 -3.67
C ILE A 473 1.23 -33.98 -3.77
N ILE A 474 1.94 -33.75 -4.87
CA ILE A 474 2.50 -32.43 -5.21
C ILE A 474 1.70 -31.85 -6.38
N ARG A 475 1.20 -30.63 -6.22
CA ARG A 475 0.32 -29.94 -7.17
C ARG A 475 0.91 -28.59 -7.57
N PRO A 476 0.54 -28.05 -8.74
CA PRO A 476 0.82 -26.66 -9.09
C PRO A 476 0.18 -25.69 -8.09
N ALA A 477 0.82 -24.55 -7.85
CA ALA A 477 0.30 -23.51 -6.96
C ALA A 477 -1.08 -22.97 -7.38
N GLY A 478 -1.40 -22.99 -8.66
CA GLY A 478 -2.69 -22.60 -9.20
C GLY A 478 -3.85 -23.47 -8.74
N ASP A 479 -3.62 -24.76 -8.48
CA ASP A 479 -4.68 -25.63 -7.97
C ASP A 479 -5.16 -25.19 -6.58
N LEU A 480 -4.26 -24.60 -5.77
CA LEU A 480 -4.64 -24.01 -4.49
C LEU A 480 -5.57 -22.78 -4.67
N VAL A 481 -5.39 -22.02 -5.75
CA VAL A 481 -6.30 -20.90 -6.08
C VAL A 481 -7.72 -21.43 -6.29
N SER A 482 -7.87 -22.54 -7.00
CA SER A 482 -9.19 -23.17 -7.22
C SER A 482 -9.89 -23.60 -5.93
N VAL A 483 -9.12 -24.02 -4.92
CA VAL A 483 -9.65 -24.29 -3.57
C VAL A 483 -10.21 -23.01 -2.94
N TRP A 484 -9.46 -21.91 -3.04
CA TRP A 484 -9.84 -20.64 -2.43
C TRP A 484 -11.06 -19.99 -3.10
N THR A 485 -11.28 -20.21 -4.42
CA THR A 485 -12.47 -19.69 -5.12
C THR A 485 -13.77 -20.31 -4.62
N GLN A 486 -13.72 -21.45 -3.95
CA GLN A 486 -14.90 -22.13 -3.44
C GLN A 486 -15.21 -21.77 -1.98
N ILE A 487 -14.25 -21.19 -1.25
CA ILE A 487 -14.40 -20.83 0.15
C ILE A 487 -15.35 -19.63 0.28
N GLY A 488 -16.47 -19.82 0.99
CA GLY A 488 -17.51 -18.80 1.18
C GLY A 488 -18.53 -18.77 0.01
N THR A 489 -18.56 -19.76 -0.87
CA THR A 489 -19.61 -19.83 -1.92
C THR A 489 -20.98 -20.02 -1.27
N ASN A 490 -21.97 -19.22 -1.70
CA ASN A 490 -23.32 -19.28 -1.19
C ASN A 490 -24.32 -18.94 -2.32
N ALA A 491 -25.05 -19.94 -2.78
CA ALA A 491 -26.00 -19.78 -3.89
C ALA A 491 -27.21 -18.89 -3.51
N ARG A 492 -27.64 -18.92 -2.26
CA ARG A 492 -28.78 -18.12 -1.75
C ARG A 492 -28.46 -16.62 -1.80
N LEU A 493 -27.24 -16.25 -1.38
CA LEU A 493 -26.75 -14.88 -1.36
C LEU A 493 -26.08 -14.49 -2.69
N ARG A 494 -25.97 -15.42 -3.65
CA ARG A 494 -25.29 -15.25 -4.95
C ARG A 494 -23.81 -14.86 -4.78
N LEU A 495 -23.13 -15.43 -3.80
CA LEU A 495 -21.72 -15.21 -3.53
C LEU A 495 -20.88 -16.34 -4.12
N THR A 496 -19.81 -16.01 -4.85
CA THR A 496 -18.95 -16.97 -5.56
C THR A 496 -17.64 -17.29 -4.83
N GLY A 497 -17.48 -16.86 -3.59
CA GLY A 497 -16.24 -17.05 -2.84
C GLY A 497 -15.13 -16.05 -3.23
N ARG A 498 -13.86 -16.45 -3.08
CA ARG A 498 -12.73 -15.58 -3.40
C ARG A 498 -12.56 -15.46 -4.93
N PRO A 499 -12.27 -14.27 -5.47
CA PRO A 499 -11.88 -14.12 -6.87
C PRO A 499 -10.70 -15.02 -7.26
N ASP A 500 -10.70 -15.48 -8.53
CA ASP A 500 -9.61 -16.27 -9.09
C ASP A 500 -8.38 -15.42 -9.32
N LYS A 501 -7.62 -15.20 -8.24
CA LYS A 501 -6.35 -14.45 -8.23
C LYS A 501 -5.30 -15.29 -7.53
N ARG A 502 -4.07 -15.29 -8.07
CA ARG A 502 -2.95 -16.05 -7.52
C ARG A 502 -2.72 -15.70 -6.04
N LEU A 503 -2.43 -16.72 -5.27
CA LEU A 503 -1.95 -16.63 -3.90
C LEU A 503 -0.45 -16.33 -3.91
N GLY A 504 0.07 -15.80 -2.80
CA GLY A 504 1.49 -15.56 -2.66
C GLY A 504 2.26 -16.77 -2.09
N PRO A 505 3.57 -16.61 -1.87
CA PRO A 505 4.43 -17.70 -1.41
C PRO A 505 4.08 -18.28 -0.04
N LEU A 506 3.44 -17.48 0.84
CA LEU A 506 3.06 -17.96 2.19
C LEU A 506 1.96 -19.01 2.12
N ALA A 507 0.98 -18.86 1.22
CA ALA A 507 -0.05 -19.87 1.05
C ALA A 507 0.52 -21.22 0.60
N ASN A 508 1.54 -21.21 -0.26
CA ASN A 508 2.22 -22.40 -0.75
C ASN A 508 3.16 -23.05 0.28
N ALA A 509 3.48 -22.33 1.36
CA ALA A 509 4.44 -22.77 2.37
C ALA A 509 3.83 -23.62 3.49
N TYR A 510 2.54 -23.96 3.40
CA TYR A 510 1.88 -24.89 4.32
C TYR A 510 1.81 -26.31 3.72
N VAL A 511 1.78 -27.30 4.61
CA VAL A 511 1.34 -28.65 4.26
C VAL A 511 -0.18 -28.71 4.41
N TYR A 512 -0.85 -29.23 3.41
CA TYR A 512 -2.29 -29.40 3.38
C TYR A 512 -2.67 -30.88 3.51
N GLU A 513 -3.91 -31.15 3.89
CA GLU A 513 -4.47 -32.48 3.99
C GLU A 513 -5.85 -32.57 3.38
N THR A 514 -6.09 -33.61 2.59
CA THR A 514 -7.41 -33.95 2.05
C THR A 514 -7.57 -35.46 1.94
N GLY A 515 -8.66 -36.02 2.47
CA GLY A 515 -8.97 -37.44 2.38
C GLY A 515 -7.87 -38.35 2.92
N GLY A 516 -7.16 -37.94 3.95
CA GLY A 516 -6.04 -38.70 4.55
C GLY A 516 -4.75 -38.66 3.73
N ARG A 517 -4.65 -37.79 2.73
CA ARG A 517 -3.43 -37.59 1.93
C ARG A 517 -2.87 -36.18 2.18
N HIS A 518 -1.54 -36.08 2.19
CA HIS A 518 -0.84 -34.82 2.28
C HIS A 518 -0.71 -34.18 0.89
N VAL A 519 -1.00 -32.87 0.82
CA VAL A 519 -0.91 -32.09 -0.41
C VAL A 519 0.10 -30.97 -0.22
N LEU A 520 1.06 -30.90 -1.12
CA LEU A 520 2.10 -29.88 -1.18
C LEU A 520 1.97 -29.09 -2.47
N PHE A 521 2.22 -27.79 -2.41
CA PHE A 521 2.10 -26.92 -3.58
C PHE A 521 3.45 -26.39 -4.01
N SER A 522 3.79 -26.55 -5.27
CA SER A 522 5.04 -26.05 -5.85
C SER A 522 4.77 -24.91 -6.84
N ALA A 523 5.44 -23.78 -6.61
CA ALA A 523 5.38 -22.63 -7.52
C ALA A 523 6.19 -22.84 -8.82
N THR A 524 6.92 -23.95 -8.93
CA THR A 524 7.75 -24.29 -10.11
C THR A 524 7.11 -25.30 -11.04
N LEU A 525 6.10 -26.03 -10.61
CA LEU A 525 5.31 -26.85 -11.52
C LEU A 525 4.58 -25.96 -12.53
N LEU A 526 4.60 -26.40 -13.78
CA LEU A 526 4.03 -25.68 -14.90
C LEU A 526 2.50 -25.69 -14.81
N GLU A 527 1.90 -24.53 -14.99
CA GLU A 527 0.45 -24.37 -15.13
C GLU A 527 0.13 -24.03 -16.58
N ALA A 528 -1.04 -24.48 -17.08
CA ALA A 528 -1.58 -23.97 -18.32
C ALA A 528 -1.71 -22.44 -18.22
N HIS A 529 -1.32 -21.74 -19.28
CA HIS A 529 -1.43 -20.26 -19.38
C HIS A 529 -0.39 -19.43 -18.59
N ASP A 530 0.70 -20.03 -18.12
CA ASP A 530 1.77 -19.26 -17.49
C ASP A 530 2.56 -18.37 -18.45
N HIS A 531 3.15 -17.28 -17.90
CA HIS A 531 3.95 -16.33 -18.68
C HIS A 531 5.34 -16.92 -19.04
N HIS A 532 5.86 -16.58 -20.22
CA HIS A 532 7.13 -17.12 -20.76
C HIS A 532 8.37 -16.86 -19.89
N ILE A 533 8.36 -15.83 -19.04
CA ILE A 533 9.46 -15.52 -18.09
C ILE A 533 9.89 -16.75 -17.26
N ARG A 534 8.97 -17.66 -17.00
CA ARG A 534 9.22 -18.89 -16.23
C ARG A 534 10.23 -19.86 -16.87
N TYR A 535 10.41 -19.79 -18.18
CA TYR A 535 11.36 -20.64 -18.90
C TYR A 535 12.81 -20.13 -18.79
N ASP A 536 13.02 -18.89 -18.34
CA ASP A 536 14.37 -18.36 -18.08
C ASP A 536 14.85 -18.80 -16.69
N ALA A 537 15.89 -19.65 -16.65
CA ALA A 537 16.40 -20.24 -15.41
C ALA A 537 16.93 -19.17 -14.43
N ALA A 538 17.58 -18.11 -14.92
CA ALA A 538 18.09 -17.04 -14.08
C ALA A 538 16.94 -16.17 -13.52
N ALA A 539 15.90 -15.90 -14.32
CA ALA A 539 14.70 -15.22 -13.85
C ALA A 539 13.97 -16.07 -12.80
N ARG A 540 13.89 -17.40 -13.01
CA ARG A 540 13.33 -18.36 -12.04
C ARG A 540 14.12 -18.34 -10.72
N ALA A 541 15.44 -18.44 -10.76
CA ALA A 541 16.28 -18.39 -9.56
C ALA A 541 16.11 -17.10 -8.76
N ARG A 542 16.00 -15.97 -9.46
CA ARG A 542 15.73 -14.66 -8.85
C ARG A 542 14.36 -14.62 -8.16
N ARG A 543 13.34 -15.18 -8.79
CA ARG A 543 12.00 -15.31 -8.23
C ARG A 543 12.01 -16.14 -6.96
N LEU A 544 12.57 -17.35 -7.01
CA LEU A 544 12.64 -18.27 -5.87
C LEU A 544 13.37 -17.63 -4.68
N ARG A 545 14.45 -16.91 -4.94
CA ARG A 545 15.19 -16.15 -3.91
C ARG A 545 14.28 -15.06 -3.27
N GLY A 546 13.49 -14.39 -4.06
CA GLY A 546 12.50 -13.41 -3.59
C GLY A 546 11.42 -14.06 -2.72
N ASP A 547 10.88 -15.20 -3.15
CA ASP A 547 9.85 -15.94 -2.44
C ASP A 547 10.39 -16.51 -1.09
N LEU A 548 11.60 -17.04 -1.06
CA LEU A 548 12.26 -17.48 0.18
C LEU A 548 12.44 -16.33 1.19
N ARG A 549 12.92 -15.16 0.73
CA ARG A 549 13.04 -13.97 1.57
C ARG A 549 11.69 -13.50 2.10
N TYR A 550 10.66 -13.56 1.26
CA TYR A 550 9.30 -13.17 1.65
C TYR A 550 8.75 -14.12 2.72
N VAL A 551 8.88 -15.44 2.53
CA VAL A 551 8.47 -16.43 3.53
C VAL A 551 9.24 -16.25 4.84
N ALA A 552 10.57 -16.10 4.80
CA ALA A 552 11.39 -15.89 6.00
C ALA A 552 10.97 -14.65 6.80
N ARG A 553 10.57 -13.58 6.13
CA ARG A 553 10.16 -12.32 6.77
C ARG A 553 8.76 -12.36 7.35
N HIS A 554 7.84 -13.00 6.65
CA HIS A 554 6.41 -12.85 6.92
C HIS A 554 5.75 -14.08 7.54
N TRP A 555 6.42 -15.21 7.60
CA TRP A 555 5.86 -16.42 8.23
C TRP A 555 5.51 -16.18 9.70
N ARG A 556 4.32 -16.63 10.08
CA ARG A 556 3.81 -16.57 11.45
C ARG A 556 3.16 -17.88 11.91
N GLY A 557 3.27 -18.94 11.09
CA GLY A 557 2.81 -20.28 11.46
C GLY A 557 3.61 -20.85 12.65
N GLN A 558 3.03 -21.83 13.33
CA GLN A 558 3.69 -22.51 14.45
C GLN A 558 4.74 -23.51 13.95
N ASP A 559 4.43 -24.21 12.85
CA ASP A 559 5.34 -25.15 12.20
C ASP A 559 6.32 -24.43 11.27
N SER A 560 7.41 -25.11 10.89
CA SER A 560 8.35 -24.61 9.89
C SER A 560 7.66 -24.45 8.52
N PRO A 561 7.88 -23.34 7.79
CA PRO A 561 7.36 -23.20 6.43
C PRO A 561 8.06 -24.20 5.50
N VAL A 562 7.31 -24.69 4.53
CA VAL A 562 7.78 -25.65 3.55
C VAL A 562 7.98 -24.97 2.20
N PHE A 563 9.07 -25.27 1.52
CA PHE A 563 9.34 -24.75 0.19
C PHE A 563 9.69 -25.92 -0.75
N ILE A 564 8.75 -26.26 -1.62
CA ILE A 564 8.90 -27.38 -2.57
C ILE A 564 9.33 -26.84 -3.94
N LEU A 565 10.46 -27.30 -4.40
CA LEU A 565 10.99 -27.00 -5.72
C LEU A 565 10.92 -28.25 -6.60
N CYS A 566 10.03 -28.27 -7.55
CA CYS A 566 10.04 -29.29 -8.59
C CYS A 566 11.00 -28.87 -9.72
N VAL A 567 11.84 -29.79 -10.13
CA VAL A 567 12.86 -29.58 -11.16
C VAL A 567 12.62 -30.55 -12.30
N ASP A 568 12.38 -30.00 -13.48
CA ASP A 568 12.27 -30.70 -14.76
C ASP A 568 13.56 -30.63 -15.57
N ALA A 569 13.63 -31.41 -16.65
CA ALA A 569 14.78 -31.39 -17.56
C ALA A 569 15.00 -30.00 -18.18
N THR A 570 13.92 -29.22 -18.38
CA THR A 570 13.98 -27.86 -18.97
C THR A 570 14.61 -26.87 -18.00
N ALA A 571 14.37 -27.03 -16.70
CA ALA A 571 14.94 -26.18 -15.67
C ALA A 571 16.47 -26.32 -15.56
N MET A 572 17.01 -27.46 -16.02
CA MET A 572 18.42 -27.78 -16.02
C MET A 572 19.11 -27.52 -17.37
N GLN A 573 18.47 -26.76 -18.26
CA GLN A 573 18.99 -26.40 -19.58
C GLN A 573 18.88 -24.89 -19.82
N GLY A 574 19.60 -24.40 -20.80
CA GLY A 574 19.54 -23.02 -21.25
C GLY A 574 20.43 -22.04 -20.47
N THR A 575 20.28 -20.76 -20.82
CA THR A 575 21.07 -19.66 -20.26
C THR A 575 20.72 -19.42 -18.79
N GLY A 576 21.73 -19.31 -17.92
CA GLY A 576 21.53 -18.93 -16.50
C GLY A 576 21.18 -20.10 -15.58
N VAL A 577 21.33 -21.34 -16.01
CA VAL A 577 21.14 -22.55 -15.17
C VAL A 577 22.11 -22.55 -13.98
N ASP A 578 23.32 -22.03 -14.16
CA ASP A 578 24.31 -21.81 -13.10
C ASP A 578 23.74 -21.00 -11.92
N ARG A 579 22.93 -19.99 -12.20
CA ARG A 579 22.26 -19.18 -11.15
C ARG A 579 21.25 -19.98 -10.35
N LEU A 580 20.54 -20.91 -10.97
CA LEU A 580 19.63 -21.82 -10.27
C LEU A 580 20.42 -22.82 -9.42
N ILE A 581 21.50 -23.41 -9.97
CA ILE A 581 22.38 -24.35 -9.24
C ILE A 581 23.02 -23.65 -8.03
N ASP A 582 23.48 -22.41 -8.19
CA ASP A 582 24.05 -21.62 -7.08
C ASP A 582 23.03 -21.44 -5.95
N LEU A 583 21.76 -21.10 -6.29
CA LEU A 583 20.68 -20.98 -5.32
C LEU A 583 20.43 -22.30 -4.56
N LEU A 584 20.43 -23.44 -5.26
CA LEU A 584 20.24 -24.75 -4.64
C LEU A 584 21.39 -25.11 -3.68
N HIS A 585 22.62 -24.80 -4.05
CA HIS A 585 23.77 -24.98 -3.16
C HIS A 585 23.75 -24.03 -1.95
N GLU A 586 23.29 -22.79 -2.11
CA GLU A 586 23.07 -21.87 -0.98
C GLU A 586 22.03 -22.45 -0.02
N ALA A 587 20.87 -22.91 -0.56
CA ALA A 587 19.83 -23.53 0.24
C ALA A 587 20.32 -24.78 1.00
N GLN A 588 21.17 -25.60 0.36
CA GLN A 588 21.81 -26.77 0.99
C GLN A 588 22.80 -26.39 2.07
N ARG A 589 23.51 -25.26 1.93
CA ARG A 589 24.41 -24.73 2.97
C ARG A 589 23.68 -24.14 4.16
N GLY A 590 22.36 -24.04 4.11
CA GLY A 590 21.52 -23.62 5.21
C GLY A 590 21.08 -22.14 5.17
N GLN A 591 21.42 -21.40 4.12
CA GLN A 591 21.07 -19.98 4.04
C GLN A 591 21.01 -19.49 2.59
N VAL A 592 19.92 -18.78 2.28
CA VAL A 592 19.75 -18.01 1.05
C VAL A 592 19.50 -16.55 1.44
N ASP A 593 20.43 -15.65 1.17
CA ASP A 593 20.48 -14.29 1.70
C ASP A 593 20.37 -14.31 3.25
N PHE A 594 19.28 -13.74 3.81
CA PHE A 594 19.00 -13.81 5.26
C PHE A 594 18.02 -14.93 5.65
N ALA A 595 17.44 -15.63 4.66
CA ALA A 595 16.51 -16.73 4.92
C ALA A 595 17.27 -17.99 5.33
N ARG A 596 16.98 -18.51 6.53
CA ARG A 596 17.53 -19.78 7.01
C ARG A 596 16.80 -20.92 6.31
N THR A 597 17.53 -21.87 5.75
CA THR A 597 16.98 -23.02 5.04
C THR A 597 17.54 -24.30 5.61
N LYS A 598 16.77 -25.37 5.52
CA LYS A 598 17.24 -26.72 5.80
C LYS A 598 16.82 -27.61 4.65
N LEU A 599 17.79 -28.12 3.88
CA LEU A 599 17.49 -29.07 2.82
C LEU A 599 17.10 -30.42 3.43
N VAL A 600 15.88 -30.89 3.11
CA VAL A 600 15.25 -32.07 3.70
C VAL A 600 14.56 -32.89 2.62
N ARG A 601 14.26 -34.15 2.93
CA ARG A 601 13.38 -34.99 2.11
C ARG A 601 11.91 -34.75 2.43
N ILE A 602 11.02 -35.08 1.52
CA ILE A 602 9.58 -34.93 1.69
C ILE A 602 9.06 -35.66 2.92
N ASP A 603 9.57 -36.88 3.19
CA ASP A 603 9.18 -37.64 4.38
C ASP A 603 9.58 -36.96 5.71
N GLU A 604 10.69 -36.23 5.71
CA GLU A 604 11.09 -35.40 6.86
C GLU A 604 10.16 -34.17 7.03
N VAL A 605 9.78 -33.55 5.91
CA VAL A 605 8.79 -32.46 5.93
C VAL A 605 7.50 -32.91 6.61
N LEU A 606 6.95 -34.03 6.17
CA LEU A 606 5.67 -34.53 6.70
C LEU A 606 5.74 -34.93 8.16
N ARG A 607 6.85 -35.53 8.58
CA ARG A 607 7.05 -35.88 9.99
C ARG A 607 7.19 -34.67 10.92
N ALA A 608 7.68 -33.57 10.41
CA ALA A 608 7.87 -32.33 11.18
C ALA A 608 6.60 -31.50 11.34
N GLN A 609 5.55 -31.78 10.56
CA GLN A 609 4.31 -31.03 10.59
C GLN A 609 3.35 -31.56 11.66
N ALA A 610 3.06 -30.73 12.66
CA ALA A 610 2.16 -31.14 13.75
C ALA A 610 0.69 -31.05 13.36
N LYS A 611 0.31 -30.12 12.51
CA LYS A 611 -1.09 -29.89 12.06
C LYS A 611 -1.15 -29.41 10.60
N PRO A 612 -1.32 -30.32 9.63
CA PRO A 612 -1.62 -29.93 8.26
C PRO A 612 -2.91 -29.10 8.17
N LYS A 613 -2.97 -28.15 7.26
CA LYS A 613 -4.19 -27.38 6.98
C LYS A 613 -5.19 -28.25 6.19
N SER A 614 -6.33 -28.58 6.74
CA SER A 614 -7.36 -29.32 6.02
C SER A 614 -7.91 -28.51 4.86
N ILE A 615 -7.88 -29.07 3.66
CA ILE A 615 -8.57 -28.60 2.46
C ILE A 615 -9.56 -29.72 2.07
N THR A 616 -10.75 -29.72 2.64
CA THR A 616 -11.76 -30.71 2.32
C THR A 616 -12.08 -30.70 0.84
N SER A 617 -12.00 -31.84 0.14
CA SER A 617 -12.55 -32.22 -1.20
C SER A 617 -12.67 -31.14 -2.31
N LEU A 618 -12.04 -29.99 -2.15
CA LEU A 618 -12.14 -28.84 -3.04
C LEU A 618 -11.06 -28.82 -4.13
N LEU A 619 -10.11 -29.76 -4.07
CA LEU A 619 -9.14 -29.90 -5.17
C LEU A 619 -9.87 -30.33 -6.43
N PRO A 620 -9.56 -29.73 -7.60
CA PRO A 620 -10.02 -30.24 -8.87
C PRO A 620 -9.69 -31.74 -8.95
N PRO A 621 -10.56 -32.56 -9.56
CA PRO A 621 -10.25 -33.98 -9.79
C PRO A 621 -8.87 -34.03 -10.43
N GLU A 622 -8.04 -35.01 -10.02
CA GLU A 622 -6.77 -35.24 -10.68
C GLU A 622 -7.08 -35.28 -12.18
N PRO A 623 -6.42 -34.48 -13.02
CA PRO A 623 -6.51 -34.67 -14.45
C PRO A 623 -6.20 -36.14 -14.68
N GLY A 624 -7.21 -36.94 -15.04
CA GLY A 624 -7.20 -38.39 -14.96
C GLY A 624 -5.90 -38.93 -15.46
N GLY A 625 -5.18 -39.60 -14.58
CA GLY A 625 -3.79 -39.96 -14.61
C GLY A 625 -3.06 -39.15 -15.67
N VAL A 626 -2.28 -38.17 -15.36
CA VAL A 626 -1.51 -37.48 -16.38
C VAL A 626 -0.83 -38.59 -17.14
N ASP A 627 -1.42 -38.96 -18.22
CA ASP A 627 -0.78 -39.76 -19.22
C ASP A 627 0.44 -38.90 -19.60
N HIS A 628 1.58 -39.24 -19.01
CA HIS A 628 2.85 -38.59 -19.32
C HIS A 628 3.18 -38.75 -20.81
N SER A 629 2.40 -39.58 -21.54
CA SER A 629 2.35 -39.62 -23.01
C SER A 629 1.58 -38.45 -23.61
N SER A 630 0.76 -37.69 -22.83
CA SER A 630 0.09 -36.46 -23.26
C SER A 630 0.77 -35.17 -22.82
N LEU A 631 1.84 -35.24 -22.00
CA LEU A 631 2.85 -34.19 -22.08
C LEU A 631 3.30 -34.16 -23.55
N PRO A 632 3.29 -33.00 -24.23
CA PRO A 632 3.76 -32.97 -25.60
C PRO A 632 5.11 -33.67 -25.58
N GLN A 633 5.14 -34.87 -26.22
CA GLN A 633 6.39 -35.61 -26.47
C GLN A 633 7.42 -34.56 -26.87
N PRO A 634 8.71 -34.64 -26.47
CA PRO A 634 9.72 -33.77 -27.01
C PRO A 634 9.47 -33.79 -28.52
N LEU A 635 8.90 -32.69 -29.03
CA LEU A 635 8.52 -32.56 -30.43
C LEU A 635 9.78 -32.98 -31.19
N ASP A 636 9.64 -34.12 -31.88
CA ASP A 636 10.57 -34.51 -32.91
C ASP A 636 10.94 -33.21 -33.64
N ASN A 637 12.21 -32.90 -33.85
CA ASN A 637 12.79 -31.60 -34.25
C ASN A 637 12.18 -30.99 -35.56
N GLY A 638 10.95 -31.27 -35.87
CA GLY A 638 10.13 -30.63 -36.85
C GLY A 638 9.24 -29.62 -36.17
N PHE A 639 9.63 -28.35 -36.20
CA PHE A 639 8.71 -27.23 -35.97
C PHE A 639 7.43 -27.52 -36.74
N GLY A 640 6.30 -27.68 -36.05
CA GLY A 640 4.98 -27.46 -36.60
C GLY A 640 4.97 -26.10 -37.32
N ARG A 641 3.89 -25.71 -37.94
CA ARG A 641 3.80 -24.43 -38.64
C ARG A 641 4.52 -23.31 -37.90
N SER A 642 5.13 -22.38 -38.64
CA SER A 642 5.72 -21.19 -38.05
C SER A 642 4.68 -20.40 -37.26
N LEU A 643 5.12 -19.58 -36.28
CA LEU A 643 4.19 -18.72 -35.51
C LEU A 643 3.29 -17.88 -36.47
N ASP A 644 3.85 -17.38 -37.57
CA ASP A 644 3.12 -16.57 -38.55
C ASP A 644 2.04 -17.38 -39.27
N GLU A 645 2.28 -18.66 -39.56
CA GLU A 645 1.28 -19.56 -40.10
C GLU A 645 0.20 -19.90 -39.08
N ALA A 646 0.56 -20.14 -37.81
CA ALA A 646 -0.37 -20.40 -36.73
C ALA A 646 -1.27 -19.16 -36.45
N ILE A 647 -0.70 -17.97 -36.43
CA ILE A 647 -1.46 -16.72 -36.31
C ILE A 647 -2.39 -16.51 -37.47
N THR A 648 -1.92 -16.79 -38.72
CA THR A 648 -2.73 -16.63 -39.93
C THR A 648 -3.89 -17.62 -39.97
N SER A 649 -3.72 -18.83 -39.43
CA SER A 649 -4.79 -19.81 -39.32
C SER A 649 -5.86 -19.44 -38.29
N GLY A 650 -5.53 -18.58 -37.32
CA GLY A 650 -6.42 -18.21 -36.21
C GLY A 650 -6.63 -19.33 -35.18
N ASP A 651 -5.84 -20.39 -35.24
CA ASP A 651 -5.93 -21.50 -34.28
C ASP A 651 -5.19 -21.14 -32.98
N GLN A 652 -5.96 -20.74 -31.98
CA GLN A 652 -5.44 -20.34 -30.69
C GLN A 652 -4.60 -21.44 -30.01
N ALA A 653 -5.04 -22.71 -30.15
CA ALA A 653 -4.32 -23.83 -29.53
C ALA A 653 -2.96 -24.08 -30.21
N GLU A 654 -2.85 -23.82 -31.52
CA GLU A 654 -1.58 -23.94 -32.25
C GLU A 654 -0.63 -22.77 -31.86
N VAL A 655 -1.14 -21.54 -31.77
CA VAL A 655 -0.35 -20.40 -31.32
C VAL A 655 0.16 -20.64 -29.88
N GLU A 656 -0.66 -21.19 -29.02
CA GLU A 656 -0.30 -21.53 -27.65
C GLU A 656 0.81 -22.57 -27.58
N ARG A 657 0.69 -23.66 -28.35
CA ARG A 657 1.75 -24.70 -28.46
C ARG A 657 3.06 -24.10 -28.96
N THR A 658 3.00 -23.23 -29.98
CA THR A 658 4.19 -22.56 -30.53
C THR A 658 4.82 -21.61 -29.52
N TYR A 659 4.02 -20.83 -28.80
CA TYR A 659 4.44 -19.95 -27.73
C TYR A 659 5.18 -20.68 -26.61
N GLU A 660 4.63 -21.80 -26.13
CA GLU A 660 5.26 -22.62 -25.11
C GLU A 660 6.56 -23.27 -25.59
N ALA A 661 6.56 -23.80 -26.82
CA ALA A 661 7.74 -24.40 -27.43
C ALA A 661 8.88 -23.37 -27.58
N ALA A 662 8.56 -22.16 -28.02
CA ALA A 662 9.50 -21.05 -28.13
C ALA A 662 10.09 -20.66 -26.76
N GLY A 663 9.28 -20.56 -25.73
CA GLY A 663 9.73 -20.28 -24.39
C GLY A 663 10.74 -21.32 -23.87
N ARG A 664 10.43 -22.61 -24.06
CA ARG A 664 11.31 -23.74 -23.68
C ARG A 664 12.60 -23.75 -24.48
N ALA A 665 12.53 -23.39 -25.77
CA ALA A 665 13.71 -23.34 -26.63
C ALA A 665 14.59 -22.09 -26.40
N GLY A 666 14.12 -21.12 -25.63
CA GLY A 666 14.81 -19.82 -25.47
C GLY A 666 14.67 -18.91 -26.70
N ASP A 667 13.70 -19.17 -27.60
CA ASP A 667 13.34 -18.25 -28.67
C ASP A 667 12.38 -17.17 -28.15
N TRP A 668 13.00 -16.17 -27.49
CA TRP A 668 12.24 -15.12 -26.81
C TRP A 668 11.49 -14.20 -27.76
N ALA A 669 11.98 -14.04 -28.99
CA ALA A 669 11.30 -13.25 -29.99
C ALA A 669 9.94 -13.88 -30.36
N THR A 670 9.93 -15.17 -30.64
CA THR A 670 8.72 -15.92 -30.93
C THR A 670 7.80 -16.01 -29.70
N ALA A 671 8.38 -16.23 -28.53
CA ALA A 671 7.62 -16.27 -27.28
C ALA A 671 6.89 -14.94 -27.01
N ARG A 672 7.56 -13.78 -27.10
CA ARG A 672 6.92 -12.47 -26.90
C ARG A 672 5.88 -12.13 -27.96
N ARG A 673 6.10 -12.49 -29.25
CA ARG A 673 5.10 -12.34 -30.30
C ARG A 673 3.85 -13.21 -30.04
N GLY A 674 4.06 -14.44 -29.61
CA GLY A 674 2.98 -15.34 -29.20
C GLY A 674 2.21 -14.80 -27.99
N ALA A 675 2.90 -14.30 -26.95
CA ALA A 675 2.30 -13.67 -25.78
C ALA A 675 1.45 -12.44 -26.18
N ALA A 676 1.96 -11.60 -27.07
CA ALA A 676 1.24 -10.43 -27.59
C ALA A 676 -0.04 -10.79 -28.32
N TRP A 677 -0.02 -11.84 -29.14
CA TRP A 677 -1.20 -12.32 -29.87
C TRP A 677 -2.23 -12.97 -28.93
N LEU A 678 -1.77 -13.78 -27.97
CA LEU A 678 -2.59 -14.45 -26.96
C LEU A 678 -3.12 -13.50 -25.87
N ASN A 679 -2.71 -12.22 -25.86
CA ASN A 679 -2.96 -11.25 -24.80
C ASN A 679 -2.54 -11.78 -23.41
N ARG A 680 -1.37 -12.42 -23.34
CA ARG A 680 -0.83 -12.94 -22.08
C ARG A 680 -0.36 -11.78 -21.20
N THR A 681 -0.83 -11.78 -19.97
CA THR A 681 -0.43 -10.79 -18.96
C THR A 681 0.42 -11.45 -17.89
N ASP A 682 1.49 -10.77 -17.47
CA ASP A 682 2.25 -11.23 -16.32
C ASP A 682 1.36 -11.15 -15.06
N PRO A 683 1.15 -12.26 -14.34
CA PRO A 683 0.25 -12.30 -13.18
C PRO A 683 0.70 -11.43 -11.99
N ARG A 684 1.89 -10.85 -12.06
CA ARG A 684 2.43 -9.93 -11.04
C ARG A 684 2.38 -8.46 -11.47
N LEU A 685 1.86 -8.17 -12.64
CA LEU A 685 1.88 -6.83 -13.21
C LEU A 685 1.21 -5.82 -12.28
N GLN A 686 0.04 -6.14 -11.77
CA GLN A 686 -0.71 -5.28 -10.84
C GLN A 686 0.05 -5.08 -9.51
N ASP A 687 0.66 -6.13 -8.96
CA ASP A 687 1.46 -6.02 -7.73
C ASP A 687 2.73 -5.18 -7.97
N SER A 688 3.35 -5.30 -9.14
CA SER A 688 4.53 -4.50 -9.50
C SER A 688 4.20 -3.01 -9.61
N ALA A 689 3.11 -2.66 -10.28
CA ALA A 689 2.63 -1.27 -10.34
C ALA A 689 2.26 -0.75 -8.93
N LYS A 690 1.56 -1.55 -8.13
CA LYS A 690 1.24 -1.23 -6.73
C LYS A 690 2.50 -0.93 -5.92
N ASP A 691 3.53 -1.77 -6.02
CA ASP A 691 4.78 -1.59 -5.26
C ASP A 691 5.51 -0.27 -5.57
N ILE A 692 5.23 0.32 -6.73
CA ILE A 692 5.71 1.65 -7.11
C ILE A 692 4.83 2.73 -6.46
N VAL A 693 3.51 2.70 -6.71
CA VAL A 693 2.61 3.80 -6.32
C VAL A 693 2.34 3.87 -4.83
N VAL A 694 2.32 2.76 -4.11
CA VAL A 694 2.20 2.73 -2.63
C VAL A 694 3.38 3.47 -1.97
N ARG A 695 4.54 3.48 -2.62
CA ARG A 695 5.73 4.21 -2.15
C ARG A 695 5.73 5.68 -2.57
N LEU A 696 4.55 6.23 -2.84
CA LEU A 696 4.32 7.61 -3.23
C LEU A 696 5.09 8.02 -4.49
N ARG A 697 5.31 7.04 -5.40
CA ARG A 697 5.87 7.31 -6.73
C ARG A 697 4.77 7.31 -7.77
N ARG A 698 4.98 8.10 -8.79
CA ARG A 698 4.13 8.12 -9.99
C ARG A 698 4.67 7.11 -10.99
N LEU A 699 3.77 6.42 -11.68
CA LEU A 699 4.13 5.58 -12.82
C LEU A 699 3.55 6.22 -14.09
N ASP A 700 4.42 6.72 -14.94
CA ASP A 700 4.09 7.30 -16.24
C ASP A 700 4.16 6.19 -17.30
N LEU A 701 3.02 5.94 -17.92
CA LEU A 701 2.83 4.93 -18.97
C LEU A 701 2.88 5.52 -20.39
N GLY A 702 3.25 6.79 -20.52
CA GLY A 702 3.33 7.52 -21.79
C GLY A 702 2.04 8.23 -22.15
N GLU A 703 2.15 9.19 -23.07
CA GLU A 703 1.05 10.01 -23.62
C GLU A 703 0.15 10.66 -22.54
N GLY A 704 0.76 11.08 -21.42
CA GLY A 704 0.04 11.72 -20.31
C GLY A 704 -0.73 10.74 -19.40
N ARG A 705 -0.55 9.43 -19.58
CA ARG A 705 -1.18 8.41 -18.71
C ARG A 705 -0.34 8.16 -17.47
N VAL A 706 -0.62 8.91 -16.43
CA VAL A 706 0.11 8.80 -15.15
C VAL A 706 -0.78 8.22 -14.08
N ILE A 707 -0.33 7.15 -13.44
CA ILE A 707 -1.01 6.56 -12.29
C ILE A 707 -0.28 6.89 -10.98
N THR A 708 -1.06 7.24 -9.96
CA THR A 708 -0.60 7.59 -8.61
C THR A 708 -1.21 6.68 -7.54
N ARG A 709 -2.10 5.79 -7.96
CA ARG A 709 -2.79 4.81 -7.12
C ARG A 709 -2.88 3.48 -7.89
N PRO A 710 -3.06 2.34 -7.21
CA PRO A 710 -3.31 1.08 -7.89
C PRO A 710 -4.56 1.15 -8.76
N VAL A 711 -4.47 0.53 -9.93
CA VAL A 711 -5.57 0.40 -10.89
C VAL A 711 -5.84 -1.08 -11.17
N PRO A 712 -7.03 -1.46 -11.65
CA PRO A 712 -7.33 -2.81 -12.09
C PRO A 712 -6.34 -3.29 -13.16
N GLU A 713 -6.08 -4.60 -13.19
CA GLU A 713 -5.09 -5.20 -14.10
C GLU A 713 -5.42 -4.94 -15.58
N GLY A 714 -6.70 -5.08 -15.95
CA GLY A 714 -7.13 -4.84 -17.33
C GLY A 714 -6.90 -3.40 -17.79
N ASP A 715 -7.18 -2.42 -16.90
CA ASP A 715 -6.94 -1.00 -17.19
C ASP A 715 -5.44 -0.71 -17.32
N LEU A 716 -4.63 -1.32 -16.45
CA LEU A 716 -3.17 -1.17 -16.50
C LEU A 716 -2.59 -1.69 -17.83
N VAL A 717 -3.05 -2.87 -18.27
CA VAL A 717 -2.62 -3.45 -19.55
C VAL A 717 -3.04 -2.54 -20.72
N ALA A 718 -4.30 -2.10 -20.73
CA ALA A 718 -4.80 -1.19 -21.75
C ALA A 718 -3.99 0.12 -21.82
N MET A 719 -3.70 0.74 -20.68
CA MET A 719 -2.88 1.96 -20.61
C MET A 719 -1.45 1.73 -21.13
N ILE A 720 -0.84 0.58 -20.84
CA ILE A 720 0.50 0.23 -21.36
C ILE A 720 0.45 0.03 -22.89
N GLU A 721 -0.54 -0.69 -23.39
CA GLU A 721 -0.70 -0.93 -24.82
C GLU A 721 -0.91 0.37 -25.60
N GLU A 722 -1.77 1.24 -25.10
CA GLU A 722 -2.03 2.55 -25.69
C GLU A 722 -0.79 3.47 -25.64
N GLY A 723 -0.04 3.48 -24.54
CA GLY A 723 1.16 4.32 -24.37
C GLY A 723 2.31 3.92 -25.30
N LEU A 724 2.36 2.67 -25.76
CA LEU A 724 3.43 2.16 -26.63
C LEU A 724 2.99 1.94 -28.09
N ASN A 725 1.69 2.02 -28.37
CA ASN A 725 1.12 1.80 -29.71
C ASN A 725 1.51 0.45 -30.35
N SER A 726 1.88 -0.54 -29.52
CA SER A 726 2.35 -1.86 -29.96
C SER A 726 2.16 -2.90 -28.89
N LYS A 727 1.40 -3.96 -29.17
CA LYS A 727 1.20 -5.08 -28.24
C LYS A 727 2.51 -5.82 -27.89
N LEU A 728 3.42 -5.93 -28.86
CA LEU A 728 4.73 -6.56 -28.63
C LEU A 728 5.59 -5.73 -27.65
N HIS A 729 5.62 -4.43 -27.83
CA HIS A 729 6.34 -3.53 -26.93
C HIS A 729 5.67 -3.50 -25.55
N ALA A 730 4.34 -3.66 -25.50
CA ALA A 730 3.61 -3.76 -24.23
C ALA A 730 4.00 -5.02 -23.42
N VAL A 731 4.30 -6.15 -24.09
CA VAL A 731 4.82 -7.35 -23.41
C VAL A 731 6.20 -7.07 -22.79
N ILE A 732 7.10 -6.39 -23.52
CA ILE A 732 8.41 -5.97 -22.96
C ILE A 732 8.21 -5.01 -21.80
N ALA A 733 7.29 -4.04 -21.93
CA ALA A 733 7.00 -3.08 -20.86
C ALA A 733 6.47 -3.76 -19.59
N GLN A 734 5.70 -4.85 -19.71
CA GLN A 734 5.27 -5.63 -18.54
C GLN A 734 6.48 -6.28 -17.83
N GLU A 735 7.45 -6.83 -18.56
CA GLU A 735 8.67 -7.39 -17.99
C GLU A 735 9.52 -6.29 -17.31
N VAL A 736 9.64 -5.12 -17.94
CA VAL A 736 10.33 -3.94 -17.36
C VAL A 736 9.62 -3.46 -16.11
N LEU A 737 8.29 -3.36 -16.12
CA LEU A 737 7.49 -2.94 -14.96
C LEU A 737 7.65 -3.92 -13.80
N GLN A 738 7.72 -5.23 -14.09
CA GLN A 738 8.00 -6.23 -13.07
C GLN A 738 9.39 -5.99 -12.42
N ALA A 739 10.41 -5.69 -13.20
CA ALA A 739 11.73 -5.35 -12.68
C ALA A 739 11.69 -4.08 -11.80
N LEU A 740 11.02 -3.04 -12.26
CA LEU A 740 10.87 -1.77 -11.54
C LEU A 740 10.10 -1.93 -10.22
N GLY A 741 9.05 -2.73 -10.21
CA GLY A 741 8.30 -3.08 -8.99
C GLY A 741 9.19 -3.81 -7.98
N LEU A 742 9.98 -4.78 -8.44
CA LEU A 742 10.94 -5.50 -7.58
C LEU A 742 12.01 -4.58 -7.01
N PHE A 743 12.57 -3.66 -7.80
CA PHE A 743 13.53 -2.67 -7.30
C PHE A 743 12.88 -1.70 -6.31
N SER A 744 11.64 -1.30 -6.55
CA SER A 744 10.89 -0.46 -5.61
C SER A 744 10.69 -1.14 -4.25
N LYS A 745 10.52 -2.46 -4.25
CA LYS A 745 10.27 -3.28 -3.07
C LYS A 745 11.54 -3.69 -2.32
N SER A 746 12.57 -4.16 -3.04
CA SER A 746 13.72 -4.85 -2.44
C SER A 746 15.01 -4.04 -2.46
N ASP A 747 15.18 -3.14 -3.41
CA ASP A 747 16.40 -2.35 -3.61
C ASP A 747 16.06 -0.87 -3.78
N SER A 748 15.85 -0.21 -2.64
CA SER A 748 15.56 1.23 -2.63
C SER A 748 16.68 2.08 -3.22
N SER A 749 17.90 1.55 -3.37
CA SER A 749 19.04 2.28 -3.94
C SER A 749 18.87 2.48 -5.44
N ALA A 750 18.33 1.48 -6.16
CA ALA A 750 18.15 1.54 -7.61
C ALA A 750 17.12 2.60 -8.05
N VAL A 751 16.10 2.84 -7.24
CA VAL A 751 15.04 3.84 -7.52
C VAL A 751 15.07 5.04 -6.57
N ARG A 752 16.16 5.19 -5.80
CA ARG A 752 16.30 6.31 -4.86
C ARG A 752 16.33 7.64 -5.60
N GLY A 753 15.55 8.59 -5.12
CA GLY A 753 15.45 9.93 -5.72
C GLY A 753 14.56 10.00 -6.95
N MET A 754 13.93 8.90 -7.38
CA MET A 754 12.93 8.90 -8.45
C MET A 754 11.53 9.05 -7.83
N ARG A 755 10.81 10.09 -8.22
CA ARG A 755 9.40 10.28 -7.87
C ARG A 755 8.47 9.80 -8.97
N THR A 756 8.87 10.00 -10.21
CA THR A 756 8.16 9.48 -11.39
C THR A 756 9.01 8.42 -12.07
N ILE A 757 8.42 7.27 -12.34
CA ILE A 757 9.02 6.20 -13.13
C ILE A 757 8.38 6.23 -14.51
N ARG A 758 9.15 6.57 -15.55
CA ARG A 758 8.68 6.70 -16.92
C ARG A 758 8.90 5.40 -17.68
N LEU A 759 7.90 4.54 -17.67
CA LEU A 759 7.99 3.19 -18.22
C LEU A 759 8.33 3.21 -19.72
N THR A 760 7.59 3.99 -20.50
CA THR A 760 7.78 4.07 -21.96
C THR A 760 9.13 4.64 -22.36
N GLU A 761 9.63 5.63 -21.62
CA GLU A 761 10.95 6.18 -21.86
C GLU A 761 12.07 5.18 -21.50
N ILE A 762 11.92 4.42 -20.42
CA ILE A 762 12.87 3.36 -20.05
C ILE A 762 12.89 2.26 -21.13
N VAL A 763 11.71 1.83 -21.60
CA VAL A 763 11.59 0.84 -22.69
C VAL A 763 12.23 1.39 -23.99
N GLY A 764 11.95 2.64 -24.34
CA GLY A 764 12.55 3.30 -25.51
C GLY A 764 14.07 3.35 -25.41
N ARG A 765 14.60 3.68 -24.25
CA ARG A 765 16.05 3.72 -23.99
C ARG A 765 16.70 2.34 -24.12
N LEU A 766 16.07 1.29 -23.56
CA LEU A 766 16.56 -0.08 -23.72
C LEU A 766 16.66 -0.50 -25.19
N GLY A 767 15.76 -0.01 -26.05
CA GLY A 767 15.76 -0.28 -27.49
C GLY A 767 16.80 0.52 -28.29
N GLN A 768 17.36 1.60 -27.72
CA GLN A 768 18.37 2.46 -28.40
C GLN A 768 19.81 2.07 -28.09
N GLU A 769 20.07 1.41 -26.97
CA GLU A 769 21.44 1.04 -26.55
C GLU A 769 22.09 0.04 -27.51
N GLU A 770 23.17 0.46 -28.18
CA GLU A 770 24.25 -0.22 -28.92
C GLU A 770 24.01 -1.59 -29.62
N ILE A 771 22.80 -2.17 -29.53
CA ILE A 771 22.54 -3.58 -29.87
C ILE A 771 21.60 -3.77 -31.08
N GLY A 772 21.39 -2.73 -31.87
CA GLY A 772 20.65 -2.87 -33.13
C GLY A 772 19.13 -2.69 -33.03
N GLY A 773 18.64 -1.94 -32.04
CA GLY A 773 17.25 -1.50 -32.00
C GLY A 773 16.30 -2.44 -31.23
N MET A 774 15.02 -2.10 -31.27
CA MET A 774 13.95 -2.81 -30.55
C MET A 774 13.83 -4.28 -31.00
N GLU A 775 14.17 -4.64 -32.24
CA GLU A 775 14.12 -6.01 -32.74
C GLU A 775 15.08 -6.94 -31.97
N ASN A 776 16.27 -6.46 -31.61
CA ASN A 776 17.20 -7.26 -30.80
C ASN A 776 16.73 -7.37 -29.36
N LEU A 777 16.14 -6.30 -28.80
CA LEU A 777 15.58 -6.33 -27.45
C LEU A 777 14.49 -7.40 -27.32
N VAL A 778 13.69 -7.60 -28.36
CA VAL A 778 12.64 -8.64 -28.39
C VAL A 778 13.22 -10.05 -28.32
N ALA A 779 14.45 -10.26 -28.78
CA ALA A 779 15.12 -11.56 -28.76
C ALA A 779 15.90 -11.86 -27.46
N GLU A 780 16.10 -10.85 -26.61
CA GLU A 780 16.89 -11.01 -25.37
C GLU A 780 16.15 -11.84 -24.30
N PRO A 781 16.85 -12.67 -23.51
CA PRO A 781 16.28 -13.34 -22.35
C PRO A 781 15.67 -12.34 -21.35
N PRO A 782 14.54 -12.67 -20.69
CA PRO A 782 13.96 -11.81 -19.65
C PRO A 782 14.91 -11.46 -18.51
N SER A 783 15.82 -12.36 -18.14
CA SER A 783 16.85 -12.10 -17.13
C SER A 783 17.87 -11.05 -17.57
N VAL A 784 18.25 -11.05 -18.85
CA VAL A 784 19.17 -10.05 -19.43
C VAL A 784 18.47 -8.70 -19.48
N LEU A 785 17.21 -8.65 -19.89
CA LEU A 785 16.40 -7.43 -19.86
C LEU A 785 16.34 -6.84 -18.44
N PHE A 786 16.10 -7.67 -17.43
CA PHE A 786 16.12 -7.23 -16.03
C PHE A 786 17.48 -6.64 -15.63
N ASP A 787 18.59 -7.30 -15.98
CA ASP A 787 19.93 -6.83 -15.63
C ASP A 787 20.26 -5.50 -16.33
N ARG A 788 19.76 -5.28 -17.56
CA ARG A 788 19.88 -4.00 -18.27
C ARG A 788 19.06 -2.89 -17.59
N VAL A 789 17.81 -3.16 -17.20
CA VAL A 789 17.01 -2.20 -16.41
C VAL A 789 17.78 -1.82 -15.14
N LYS A 790 18.35 -2.82 -14.45
CA LYS A 790 19.15 -2.59 -13.25
C LYS A 790 20.39 -1.74 -13.54
N ALA A 791 21.09 -2.01 -14.64
CA ALA A 791 22.26 -1.23 -15.05
C ALA A 791 21.87 0.24 -15.33
N ILE A 792 20.82 0.50 -16.12
CA ILE A 792 20.31 1.86 -16.38
C ILE A 792 20.02 2.57 -15.05
N LEU A 793 19.35 1.90 -14.10
CA LEU A 793 18.99 2.50 -12.83
C LEU A 793 20.18 2.77 -11.91
N LEU A 794 21.19 1.91 -11.90
CA LEU A 794 22.35 2.03 -11.02
C LEU A 794 23.47 2.89 -11.61
N GLU A 795 23.67 2.81 -12.91
CA GLU A 795 24.73 3.57 -13.63
C GLU A 795 24.35 5.04 -13.80
N THR A 796 23.06 5.37 -13.71
CA THR A 796 22.64 6.77 -13.76
C THR A 796 23.02 7.46 -12.46
N PRO A 797 23.87 8.49 -12.51
CA PRO A 797 24.30 9.16 -11.30
C PRO A 797 23.13 9.79 -10.59
N SER A 798 23.01 9.52 -9.27
CA SER A 798 22.19 10.39 -8.44
C SER A 798 22.89 11.75 -8.38
N VAL A 799 22.16 12.79 -8.74
CA VAL A 799 22.63 14.16 -8.51
C VAL A 799 22.75 14.35 -7.00
N ARG A 800 23.96 14.30 -6.48
CA ARG A 800 24.24 14.76 -5.12
C ARG A 800 24.76 16.20 -5.25
N ALA A 801 24.13 17.11 -4.53
CA ALA A 801 24.76 18.36 -4.25
C ALA A 801 25.99 18.06 -3.38
N VAL A 802 27.18 18.11 -3.96
CA VAL A 802 28.42 18.09 -3.19
C VAL A 802 28.70 19.50 -2.77
N VAL A 803 28.61 19.79 -1.49
CA VAL A 803 29.20 20.97 -0.88
C VAL A 803 30.71 20.77 -0.95
N SER A 804 31.32 21.15 -2.06
CA SER A 804 32.77 21.20 -2.21
C SER A 804 33.26 22.58 -1.78
N PRO A 805 34.41 22.69 -1.10
CA PRO A 805 35.01 23.98 -0.77
C PRO A 805 35.47 24.77 -2.03
N ALA A 806 35.52 24.14 -3.19
CA ALA A 806 35.72 24.85 -4.46
C ALA A 806 34.36 25.24 -5.09
N PRO A 807 34.28 26.35 -5.85
CA PRO A 807 33.01 26.80 -6.44
C PRO A 807 32.61 25.91 -7.64
N THR A 808 32.18 24.69 -7.34
CA THR A 808 31.62 23.80 -8.36
C THR A 808 30.12 23.84 -8.25
N PHE A 809 29.46 24.57 -9.12
CA PHE A 809 28.01 24.59 -9.28
C PHE A 809 27.50 23.40 -10.10
N ALA A 810 28.38 22.52 -10.53
CA ALA A 810 28.06 21.41 -11.40
C ALA A 810 27.22 20.33 -10.71
N LEU A 811 26.28 19.75 -11.42
CA LEU A 811 25.73 18.46 -11.07
C LEU A 811 26.85 17.43 -11.15
N THR A 812 27.19 16.78 -10.04
CA THR A 812 28.31 15.84 -10.01
C THR A 812 27.85 14.45 -10.43
N PRO A 813 28.40 13.91 -11.55
CA PRO A 813 28.21 12.50 -11.85
C PRO A 813 28.88 11.61 -10.81
N SER A 814 28.39 10.37 -10.63
CA SER A 814 29.11 9.39 -9.82
C SER A 814 30.49 9.11 -10.42
N ALA A 815 31.46 8.70 -9.58
CA ALA A 815 32.84 8.48 -10.02
C ALA A 815 33.00 7.50 -11.21
N GLN A 816 32.02 6.66 -11.47
CA GLN A 816 31.98 5.71 -12.58
C GLN A 816 31.55 6.34 -13.92
N ALA A 817 30.87 7.47 -13.91
CA ALA A 817 30.42 8.17 -15.14
C ALA A 817 31.46 9.09 -15.75
N ILE A 818 32.65 9.23 -15.17
CA ILE A 818 33.67 10.23 -15.52
C ILE A 818 34.45 9.87 -16.81
N GLY A 819 34.08 8.83 -17.52
CA GLY A 819 34.93 8.31 -18.62
C GLY A 819 34.46 8.59 -20.03
N SER A 820 33.29 9.18 -20.31
CA SER A 820 32.78 9.17 -21.69
C SER A 820 31.64 10.16 -21.97
N ASP A 821 30.92 9.94 -22.91
CA ASP A 821 29.82 10.58 -23.59
C ASP A 821 28.88 11.41 -22.69
N TRP A 822 29.08 12.71 -22.60
CA TRP A 822 28.28 13.64 -21.83
C TRP A 822 26.88 13.84 -22.42
N GLU A 823 26.68 13.62 -23.70
CA GLU A 823 25.37 13.62 -24.33
C GLU A 823 24.53 12.46 -23.82
N GLN A 824 25.10 11.27 -23.83
CA GLN A 824 24.45 10.06 -23.31
C GLN A 824 24.16 10.19 -21.81
N TRP A 825 25.08 10.79 -21.04
CA TRP A 825 24.84 11.06 -19.62
C TRP A 825 23.61 11.97 -19.39
N ARG A 826 23.47 13.05 -20.19
CA ARG A 826 22.34 13.98 -20.11
C ARG A 826 21.04 13.33 -20.51
N GLU A 827 21.03 12.51 -21.53
CA GLU A 827 19.85 11.74 -21.91
C GLU A 827 19.40 10.81 -20.80
N ARG A 828 20.31 10.03 -20.21
CA ARG A 828 20.02 9.11 -19.12
C ARG A 828 19.44 9.82 -17.89
N LEU A 829 20.06 10.93 -17.49
CA LEU A 829 19.59 11.70 -16.34
C LEU A 829 18.21 12.31 -16.62
N GLY A 830 17.96 12.81 -17.81
CA GLY A 830 16.66 13.38 -18.19
C GLY A 830 15.53 12.37 -18.25
N VAL A 831 15.82 11.12 -18.65
CA VAL A 831 14.84 10.02 -18.60
C VAL A 831 14.47 9.68 -17.14
N LEU A 832 15.45 9.60 -16.25
CA LEU A 832 15.20 9.17 -14.86
C LEU A 832 14.83 10.31 -13.92
N THR A 833 15.15 11.56 -14.25
CA THR A 833 14.95 12.76 -13.43
C THR A 833 15.33 12.53 -11.95
N ARG A 834 16.54 11.99 -11.72
CA ARG A 834 16.98 11.50 -10.42
C ARG A 834 17.72 12.57 -9.66
N VAL A 835 17.01 13.30 -8.78
CA VAL A 835 17.57 14.37 -7.96
C VAL A 835 17.32 14.15 -6.48
N GLY A 836 18.27 14.58 -5.63
CA GLY A 836 18.14 14.46 -4.17
C GLY A 836 17.11 15.45 -3.58
N SER A 837 16.58 15.11 -2.43
CA SER A 837 15.60 15.97 -1.72
C SER A 837 16.13 17.37 -1.38
N ASP A 838 17.43 17.52 -1.14
CA ASP A 838 18.10 18.78 -0.89
C ASP A 838 18.05 19.75 -2.10
N PHE A 839 18.03 19.24 -3.32
CA PHE A 839 17.83 20.02 -4.52
C PHE A 839 16.50 20.79 -4.50
N PHE A 840 15.41 20.11 -4.15
CA PHE A 840 14.09 20.75 -4.09
C PHE A 840 13.97 21.76 -2.95
N ALA A 841 14.61 21.49 -1.81
CA ALA A 841 14.65 22.43 -0.69
C ALA A 841 15.37 23.74 -1.08
N ARG A 842 16.47 23.65 -1.83
CA ARG A 842 17.19 24.81 -2.33
C ARG A 842 16.40 25.59 -3.40
N LEU A 843 15.70 24.88 -4.30
CA LEU A 843 14.81 25.54 -5.27
C LEU A 843 13.63 26.23 -4.59
N TRP A 844 13.09 25.62 -3.53
CA TRP A 844 12.07 26.27 -2.72
C TRP A 844 12.55 27.60 -2.16
N SER A 845 13.77 27.63 -1.63
CA SER A 845 14.38 28.88 -1.13
C SER A 845 14.59 29.91 -2.24
N LEU A 846 15.01 29.49 -3.43
CA LEU A 846 15.15 30.38 -4.60
C LEU A 846 13.84 31.07 -4.98
N LEU A 847 12.71 30.36 -4.92
CA LEU A 847 11.40 30.93 -5.26
C LEU A 847 10.95 32.06 -4.31
N HIS A 848 11.53 32.17 -3.10
CA HIS A 848 11.27 33.31 -2.21
C HIS A 848 11.89 34.64 -2.71
N VAL A 849 12.85 34.57 -3.62
CA VAL A 849 13.63 35.73 -4.09
C VAL A 849 13.51 36.00 -5.59
N CYS A 850 12.59 35.34 -6.28
CA CYS A 850 12.25 35.60 -7.67
C CYS A 850 10.72 35.57 -7.87
N PRO A 851 10.16 36.24 -8.92
CA PRO A 851 8.74 36.21 -9.23
C PRO A 851 8.25 34.85 -9.70
N GLY A 852 9.05 34.13 -10.49
CA GLY A 852 8.72 32.83 -11.03
C GLY A 852 9.85 32.24 -11.89
N ILE A 853 9.67 30.98 -12.24
CA ILE A 853 10.56 30.23 -13.14
C ILE A 853 9.72 29.69 -14.31
N VAL A 854 10.17 29.91 -15.54
CA VAL A 854 9.47 29.48 -16.76
C VAL A 854 10.22 28.31 -17.40
N PHE A 855 9.48 27.22 -17.63
CA PHE A 855 9.95 26.00 -18.28
C PHE A 855 9.37 25.95 -19.70
N GLY A 856 10.20 25.96 -20.72
CA GLY A 856 9.70 26.01 -22.09
C GLY A 856 8.84 27.26 -22.38
N ALA A 857 8.01 27.20 -23.40
CA ALA A 857 7.33 28.36 -23.91
C ALA A 857 6.26 29.02 -23.02
N ASN A 858 5.58 28.23 -22.15
CA ASN A 858 4.42 28.74 -21.42
C ASN A 858 4.20 28.07 -20.02
N ASN A 859 5.13 27.31 -19.48
CA ASN A 859 4.93 26.57 -18.24
C ASN A 859 5.61 27.29 -17.06
N ARG A 860 4.94 28.31 -16.53
CA ARG A 860 5.44 29.13 -15.44
C ARG A 860 5.19 28.50 -14.06
N LEU A 861 6.22 28.38 -13.26
CA LEU A 861 6.16 28.12 -11.84
C LEU A 861 6.13 29.45 -11.08
N ASP A 862 4.99 29.80 -10.52
CA ASP A 862 4.82 31.06 -9.80
C ASP A 862 5.47 31.02 -8.42
N ALA A 863 6.17 32.07 -8.05
CA ALA A 863 6.76 32.21 -6.71
C ALA A 863 5.70 32.23 -5.59
N ALA A 864 4.45 32.56 -5.88
CA ALA A 864 3.34 32.43 -4.92
C ALA A 864 3.20 30.99 -4.37
N VAL A 865 3.69 30.00 -5.11
CA VAL A 865 3.81 28.62 -4.65
C VAL A 865 4.68 28.50 -3.38
N ALA A 866 5.82 29.18 -3.36
CA ALA A 866 6.71 29.18 -2.18
C ALA A 866 6.26 30.14 -1.08
N ARG A 867 5.53 31.19 -1.44
CA ARG A 867 4.99 32.18 -0.48
C ARG A 867 3.69 31.75 0.16
N SER A 868 3.02 30.73 -0.34
CA SER A 868 1.86 30.17 0.31
C SER A 868 2.28 29.37 1.54
N ASP A 869 1.46 29.42 2.60
CA ASP A 869 1.71 28.71 3.86
C ASP A 869 1.53 27.20 3.75
N LEU A 870 1.38 26.65 2.54
CA LEU A 870 1.35 25.22 2.30
C LEU A 870 2.74 24.61 2.54
N THR A 871 2.79 23.48 3.23
CA THR A 871 4.05 22.74 3.40
C THR A 871 4.53 22.18 2.06
N ALA A 872 5.82 21.95 1.91
CA ALA A 872 6.38 21.30 0.72
C ALA A 872 5.75 19.93 0.46
N TRP A 873 5.28 19.25 1.50
CA TRP A 873 4.55 17.99 1.42
C TRP A 873 3.15 18.17 0.81
N GLU A 874 2.41 19.17 1.24
CA GLU A 874 1.04 19.42 0.78
C GLU A 874 0.96 19.81 -0.69
N LYS A 875 1.99 20.46 -1.20
CA LYS A 875 2.11 20.81 -2.62
C LYS A 875 2.80 19.76 -3.46
N ASP A 876 3.54 18.88 -2.79
CA ASP A 876 4.58 18.09 -3.44
C ASP A 876 5.38 18.94 -4.43
N PHE A 877 6.11 19.90 -3.91
CA PHE A 877 6.87 20.87 -4.71
C PHE A 877 7.82 20.17 -5.70
N ALA A 878 8.36 19.03 -5.33
CA ALA A 878 9.14 18.22 -6.23
C ALA A 878 8.31 17.73 -7.42
N LEU A 879 7.04 17.36 -7.20
CA LEU A 879 6.11 16.98 -8.26
C LEU A 879 5.82 18.17 -9.19
N GLU A 880 5.64 19.36 -8.64
CA GLU A 880 5.44 20.59 -9.43
C GLU A 880 6.60 20.86 -10.40
N ILE A 881 7.84 20.60 -9.97
CA ILE A 881 9.01 20.70 -10.83
C ILE A 881 9.03 19.57 -11.88
N GLU A 882 8.79 18.33 -11.46
CA GLU A 882 8.82 17.18 -12.36
C GLU A 882 7.75 17.27 -13.46
N VAL A 883 6.51 17.68 -13.12
CA VAL A 883 5.44 17.87 -14.11
C VAL A 883 5.82 18.89 -15.18
N ARG A 884 6.53 19.95 -14.78
CA ARG A 884 7.01 20.97 -15.74
C ARG A 884 8.12 20.44 -16.62
N LEU A 885 9.03 19.67 -16.05
CA LEU A 885 10.09 19.00 -16.85
C LEU A 885 9.50 17.97 -17.82
N GLU A 886 8.41 17.32 -17.48
CA GLU A 886 7.70 16.34 -18.33
C GLU A 886 7.13 16.96 -19.60
N THR A 887 6.80 18.25 -19.59
CA THR A 887 6.34 18.95 -20.79
C THR A 887 7.45 19.12 -21.85
N ILE A 888 8.70 18.86 -21.46
CA ILE A 888 9.88 18.95 -22.35
C ILE A 888 10.15 17.57 -22.95
N PRO A 889 9.98 17.38 -24.27
CA PRO A 889 10.08 16.04 -24.86
C PRO A 889 11.53 15.50 -24.96
N ASP A 890 12.55 16.38 -25.11
CA ASP A 890 13.95 15.98 -25.21
C ASP A 890 14.55 15.70 -23.81
N PRO A 891 14.95 14.45 -23.49
CA PRO A 891 15.55 14.12 -22.20
C PRO A 891 16.86 14.87 -21.91
N ALA A 892 17.71 15.08 -22.92
CA ALA A 892 18.95 15.84 -22.74
C ALA A 892 18.65 17.30 -22.36
N TYR A 893 17.60 17.89 -22.93
CA TYR A 893 17.19 19.25 -22.60
C TYR A 893 16.57 19.34 -21.19
N ARG A 894 15.85 18.31 -20.72
CA ARG A 894 15.42 18.22 -19.31
C ARG A 894 16.62 18.29 -18.37
N THR A 895 17.73 17.65 -18.73
CA THR A 895 18.97 17.72 -17.94
C THR A 895 19.56 19.10 -17.92
N PHE A 896 19.58 19.81 -19.05
CA PHE A 896 20.00 21.22 -19.06
C PHE A 896 19.14 22.07 -18.10
N CYS A 897 17.85 21.88 -18.08
CA CYS A 897 16.97 22.55 -17.09
C CYS A 897 17.36 22.21 -15.65
N LEU A 898 17.66 20.94 -15.34
CA LEU A 898 18.13 20.54 -14.01
C LEU A 898 19.49 21.16 -13.67
N GLU A 899 20.44 21.21 -14.62
CA GLU A 899 21.72 21.86 -14.44
C GLU A 899 21.53 23.37 -14.18
N ALA A 900 20.66 24.05 -14.94
CA ALA A 900 20.33 25.45 -14.76
C ALA A 900 19.72 25.77 -13.39
N LEU A 901 18.69 24.98 -12.99
CA LEU A 901 18.04 25.09 -11.70
C LEU A 901 19.02 24.85 -10.54
N ASN A 902 19.93 23.89 -10.67
CA ASN A 902 20.97 23.63 -9.68
C ASN A 902 21.94 24.78 -9.53
N VAL A 903 22.37 25.38 -10.64
CA VAL A 903 23.27 26.56 -10.63
C VAL A 903 22.59 27.76 -9.97
N LEU A 904 21.32 28.02 -10.31
CA LEU A 904 20.54 29.12 -9.74
C LEU A 904 20.34 28.93 -8.23
N ALA A 905 19.97 27.73 -7.78
CA ALA A 905 19.79 27.42 -6.38
C ALA A 905 21.10 27.56 -5.58
N ASN A 906 22.22 27.04 -6.12
CA ASN A 906 23.54 27.19 -5.52
C ASN A 906 24.01 28.66 -5.49
N ARG A 907 23.68 29.44 -6.52
CA ARG A 907 24.00 30.87 -6.56
C ARG A 907 23.30 31.63 -5.43
N HIS A 908 22.01 31.40 -5.27
CA HIS A 908 21.23 32.01 -4.19
C HIS A 908 21.72 31.57 -2.78
N GLU A 909 22.05 30.30 -2.59
CA GLU A 909 22.54 29.77 -1.30
C GLU A 909 23.88 30.42 -0.88
N ARG A 910 24.75 30.70 -1.84
CA ARG A 910 26.08 31.31 -1.60
C ARG A 910 26.08 32.82 -1.54
N ASP A 911 25.14 33.45 -2.17
CA ASP A 911 24.97 34.91 -2.18
C ASP A 911 23.54 35.20 -1.69
N PRO A 912 23.34 35.35 -0.34
CA PRO A 912 22.02 35.65 0.21
C PRO A 912 21.41 36.96 -0.31
N ASP A 913 22.21 37.83 -0.89
CA ASP A 913 21.77 39.10 -1.52
C ASP A 913 21.37 38.91 -2.98
N TYR A 914 21.54 37.72 -3.54
CA TYR A 914 21.08 37.40 -4.90
C TYR A 914 19.56 37.45 -4.95
N ARG A 915 19.04 38.48 -5.61
CA ARG A 915 17.62 38.73 -5.85
C ARG A 915 17.37 38.76 -7.34
N VAL A 916 16.19 38.32 -7.75
CA VAL A 916 15.73 38.36 -9.14
C VAL A 916 14.40 39.10 -9.17
N ASP A 917 14.29 40.16 -9.92
CA ASP A 917 13.12 41.03 -10.04
C ASP A 917 12.20 40.69 -11.23
N GLN A 918 12.62 39.74 -12.04
CA GLN A 918 11.91 39.26 -13.24
C GLN A 918 11.79 37.73 -13.22
N ASP A 919 10.89 37.18 -14.04
CA ASP A 919 10.82 35.74 -14.22
C ASP A 919 12.12 35.17 -14.75
N ILE A 920 12.55 34.05 -14.22
CA ILE A 920 13.72 33.30 -14.73
C ILE A 920 13.24 32.41 -15.88
N ILE A 921 13.59 32.73 -17.10
CA ILE A 921 13.26 31.93 -18.28
C ILE A 921 14.40 30.93 -18.50
N LEU A 922 14.14 29.65 -18.23
CA LEU A 922 15.18 28.61 -18.34
C LEU A 922 15.71 28.47 -19.76
N ASP A 923 14.86 28.63 -20.78
CA ASP A 923 15.27 28.53 -22.18
C ASP A 923 16.27 29.62 -22.54
N ASP A 924 16.06 30.87 -22.13
CA ASP A 924 16.99 31.96 -22.36
C ASP A 924 18.32 31.73 -21.64
N LEU A 925 18.26 31.27 -20.39
CA LEU A 925 19.45 30.96 -19.60
C LEU A 925 20.29 29.85 -20.24
N ILE A 926 19.63 28.77 -20.69
CA ILE A 926 20.29 27.64 -21.35
C ILE A 926 20.87 28.09 -22.70
N HIS A 927 20.12 28.87 -23.49
CA HIS A 927 20.52 29.35 -24.78
C HIS A 927 21.77 30.23 -24.70
N ASP A 928 21.83 31.11 -23.72
CA ASP A 928 23.02 31.95 -23.45
C ASP A 928 24.21 31.11 -22.99
N ALA A 929 23.99 30.08 -22.16
CA ALA A 929 25.05 29.17 -21.73
C ALA A 929 25.63 28.37 -22.93
N VAL A 930 24.76 27.90 -23.82
CA VAL A 930 25.16 27.19 -25.05
C VAL A 930 25.99 28.13 -25.96
N ALA A 931 25.55 29.37 -26.10
CA ALA A 931 26.32 30.39 -26.85
C ALA A 931 27.66 30.70 -26.18
N TRP A 932 27.72 30.75 -24.86
CA TRP A 932 28.94 30.95 -24.10
C TRP A 932 29.94 29.81 -24.33
N ILE A 933 29.51 28.54 -24.32
CA ILE A 933 30.34 27.36 -24.59
C ILE A 933 30.92 27.46 -26.01
N TRP A 934 30.10 27.80 -27.01
CA TRP A 934 30.50 27.94 -28.39
C TRP A 934 31.57 29.00 -28.59
N ARG A 935 31.37 30.21 -28.02
CA ARG A 935 32.31 31.31 -28.08
C ARG A 935 33.63 30.98 -27.38
N ASN A 936 33.58 30.36 -26.20
CA ASN A 936 34.81 30.02 -25.47
C ASN A 936 35.63 28.89 -26.12
N ALA A 937 35.03 28.13 -27.03
CA ALA A 937 35.75 27.22 -27.91
C ALA A 937 36.42 27.87 -29.10
N GLY A 938 36.32 29.20 -29.25
CA GLY A 938 36.97 29.96 -30.33
C GLY A 938 36.18 30.06 -31.64
N ASN A 939 34.88 29.72 -31.63
CA ASN A 939 34.06 29.62 -32.83
C ASN A 939 33.32 30.94 -33.22
N GLY A 940 33.57 32.03 -32.49
CA GLY A 940 32.87 33.32 -32.70
C GLY A 940 31.41 33.28 -32.26
N GLU A 941 30.53 34.12 -32.86
CA GLU A 941 29.11 34.12 -32.54
C GLU A 941 28.39 32.92 -33.17
N PRO A 942 27.45 32.26 -32.44
CA PRO A 942 26.73 31.09 -32.94
C PRO A 942 25.78 31.47 -34.10
N ASP A 943 25.80 30.72 -35.19
CA ASP A 943 24.78 30.81 -36.23
C ASP A 943 23.59 29.95 -35.88
N TRP A 944 22.54 30.55 -35.31
CA TRP A 944 21.32 29.85 -34.89
C TRP A 944 20.46 29.31 -36.04
N LYS A 945 20.78 29.70 -37.31
CA LYS A 945 20.15 29.07 -38.48
C LYS A 945 20.72 27.67 -38.74
N GLN A 946 21.93 27.43 -38.24
CA GLN A 946 22.61 26.15 -38.30
C GLN A 946 22.94 25.70 -36.86
N ALA A 947 21.93 25.61 -36.00
CA ALA A 947 22.06 25.35 -34.55
C ALA A 947 22.60 23.94 -34.19
N GLY A 948 22.56 22.98 -35.11
CA GLY A 948 22.94 21.58 -34.81
C GLY A 948 24.33 21.42 -34.20
N PRO A 949 25.41 21.97 -34.84
CA PRO A 949 26.77 21.89 -34.29
C PRO A 949 26.93 22.61 -32.94
N VAL A 950 26.18 23.70 -32.71
CA VAL A 950 26.22 24.48 -31.47
C VAL A 950 25.66 23.67 -30.32
N TRP A 951 24.49 23.05 -30.54
CA TRP A 951 23.87 22.17 -29.58
C TRP A 951 24.66 20.88 -29.33
N ALA A 952 25.25 20.27 -30.36
CA ALA A 952 26.09 19.09 -30.22
C ALA A 952 27.32 19.38 -29.34
N MET A 953 27.96 20.55 -29.48
CA MET A 953 29.04 20.95 -28.59
C MET A 953 28.58 21.11 -27.14
N ALA A 954 27.41 21.72 -26.90
CA ALA A 954 26.85 21.89 -25.57
C ALA A 954 26.47 20.56 -24.95
N ARG A 955 25.85 19.65 -25.70
CA ARG A 955 25.48 18.29 -25.23
C ARG A 955 26.71 17.50 -24.79
N ASN A 956 27.86 17.69 -25.43
CA ASN A 956 29.12 17.02 -25.12
C ASN A 956 30.00 17.79 -24.13
N ALA A 957 29.63 19.01 -23.73
CA ALA A 957 30.33 19.74 -22.68
C ALA A 957 30.23 19.01 -21.34
N ASN A 958 31.34 18.90 -20.59
CA ASN A 958 31.30 18.32 -19.27
C ASN A 958 30.45 19.17 -18.31
N ALA A 959 29.95 18.55 -17.22
CA ALA A 959 29.06 19.18 -16.27
C ALA A 959 29.65 20.48 -15.65
N GLN A 960 30.96 20.55 -15.47
CA GLN A 960 31.62 21.75 -14.94
C GLN A 960 31.64 22.88 -15.94
N THR A 961 31.93 22.59 -17.21
CA THR A 961 31.88 23.60 -18.28
C THR A 961 30.47 24.16 -18.46
N MET A 962 29.46 23.29 -18.44
CA MET A 962 28.05 23.70 -18.49
C MET A 962 27.67 24.55 -17.28
N ALA A 963 28.07 24.16 -16.08
CA ALA A 963 27.79 24.91 -14.88
C ALA A 963 28.44 26.31 -14.89
N LEU A 964 29.67 26.44 -15.38
CA LEU A 964 30.34 27.74 -15.55
C LEU A 964 29.62 28.64 -16.55
N ALA A 965 29.17 28.03 -17.65
CA ALA A 965 28.41 28.76 -18.68
C ALA A 965 27.07 29.27 -18.12
N LEU A 966 26.33 28.40 -17.43
CA LEU A 966 25.07 28.74 -16.78
C LEU A 966 25.27 29.79 -15.68
N TYR A 967 26.34 29.69 -14.89
CA TYR A 967 26.67 30.69 -13.87
C TYR A 967 26.92 32.06 -14.48
N ALA A 968 27.68 32.12 -15.56
CA ALA A 968 27.89 33.37 -16.27
C ALA A 968 26.59 33.97 -16.82
N SER A 969 25.69 33.12 -17.29
CA SER A 969 24.36 33.53 -17.78
C SER A 969 23.42 33.99 -16.66
N CYS A 970 23.54 33.46 -15.44
CA CYS A 970 22.73 33.88 -14.28
C CYS A 970 22.94 35.34 -13.88
N GLU A 971 24.10 35.95 -14.19
CA GLU A 971 24.38 37.35 -13.85
C GLU A 971 23.39 38.34 -14.49
N LYS A 972 22.77 37.99 -15.60
CA LYS A 972 21.71 38.79 -16.21
C LYS A 972 20.45 38.97 -15.38
N TYR A 973 20.16 37.99 -14.54
CA TYR A 973 18.96 37.98 -13.71
C TYR A 973 19.17 38.64 -12.35
N LYS A 974 20.41 39.01 -11.99
CA LYS A 974 20.68 39.69 -10.72
C LYS A 974 20.03 41.07 -10.75
N ALA A 975 19.13 41.30 -9.79
CA ALA A 975 18.52 42.63 -9.62
C ALA A 975 19.60 43.69 -9.41
N THR A 976 19.54 44.74 -10.20
CA THR A 976 20.39 45.93 -9.97
C THR A 976 19.83 46.69 -8.79
N CYS A 977 20.37 46.45 -7.59
CA CYS A 977 20.09 47.32 -6.45
C CYS A 977 20.62 48.73 -6.76
N GLU A 978 19.73 49.67 -7.15
CA GLU A 978 19.97 51.04 -6.81
C GLU A 978 19.91 51.13 -5.27
N PRO A 979 20.87 51.76 -4.61
CA PRO A 979 20.80 51.98 -3.18
C PRO A 979 19.73 53.05 -2.92
N ALA A 980 18.49 52.66 -2.81
CA ALA A 980 17.43 53.48 -2.29
C ALA A 980 17.28 53.16 -0.81
N PHE A 981 17.88 54.03 -0.01
CA PHE A 981 17.57 54.33 1.38
C PHE A 981 17.22 53.17 2.34
N CYS A 982 18.17 52.96 3.26
CA CYS A 982 17.94 52.36 4.58
C CYS A 982 16.71 52.91 5.28
#